data_f84e935d0cc5264625cb9f680d75b5e9
#
_entry.id   f84e935d0cc5264625cb9f680d75b5e9
#
_cell.length_a   1.000
_cell.length_b   1.000
_cell.length_c   1.000
_cell.angle_alpha   90.00
_cell.angle_beta   90.00
_cell.angle_gamma   90.00
#
_symmetry.space_group_name_H-M   'P 1'
#
loop_
_entity.id
_entity.type
_entity.pdbx_description
1 polymer ?
#
loop_
_entity_poly.entity_id
_entity_poly.type
_entity_poly.pdbx_seq_one_letter_code
_entity_poly.pdbx_strand_id
1 'polypeptide(L)'
;MNIPKQTRVRVVVATTVMLSFISFWRAAAIVLNDLASSAFYAGGIAERAAGKAAPWFILAVMLFSYAVRSIYVESSAMFTRGGVYRVVKEAMGGTLAKISVSALMFDYILTGPISGVSAGQYIVGLIAQTLTYTGHPWTPSLKTTNYLSAGIAALVTVYFWWRNIKGIRESSADALRIMKITTAMVILMIGWCTVTLMVRGPRQLPPTPVPQNLKFNKDAVGWLPRILPGAFRELHVEAPAPVTGGAEETPEPRYGLAKNAGMLIGLIGILIAFGHSVLAMSGEESLAQVNRELEHPKHKNLMRAGLVIFVYSLLFTSLVSFFASMLIADHERPKYFDNLISGLAMNVVGPTTLLLFFQAFVVFVGFLILSGAINTAIVGSNGVLNRVSEDGVMTDWFRAPHKRYGTTYRMINMIVLLQLITIIGSRGEVYVLGEAYAFGVVWSFAFKGLAMLVLRYTDKSPREWKVPGNLYFGRTEIPIGLGAIAAVLFLVAGLNLFTKEVATISGVVFTIVFYTIFSISERINQRKKSHHTAADSLDQFRLAYEQDVTRESVHARPGNTMVAVRDYNTLSHLEWVLTHTNTEQRDIVVMTVRLITGPDSGERDLYNDMLFTDYEQRLFTKIVALAEKHGKPVELLVVPSNNVFEAIAQAGLRLDSGKIVSGSSAKMSVQEQARALGKSWERLPETPRHQIEFVIVEPDGKLDTFFLGAHAPNLTEDDIDLIHRIWVQVSKSPTRQKVHHRDVVRVALNRLERDLKGRSDVMLDFYKLEHSPPPAEARGEKGDGVRPK
;
A
#
# COMPACT_ATOMS: atom_id res chain seq x y z
N MET A 1 -51.13 -11.48 -1.09
CA MET A 1 -50.30 -10.27 -1.10
C MET A 1 -49.68 -10.11 0.30
N ASN A 2 -48.45 -10.54 0.48
CA ASN A 2 -47.71 -10.32 1.74
C ASN A 2 -47.19 -8.90 1.76
N ILE A 3 -47.76 -8.04 2.60
CA ILE A 3 -47.27 -6.71 2.90
C ILE A 3 -45.89 -6.91 3.58
N PRO A 4 -44.78 -6.37 3.06
CA PRO A 4 -43.48 -6.48 3.73
C PRO A 4 -43.54 -5.69 5.04
N LYS A 5 -43.03 -6.30 6.12
CA LYS A 5 -42.90 -5.68 7.45
C LYS A 5 -42.16 -4.34 7.33
N GLN A 6 -42.79 -3.29 7.83
CA GLN A 6 -42.29 -1.93 7.94
C GLN A 6 -40.93 -1.95 8.63
N THR A 7 -39.89 -1.41 7.96
CA THR A 7 -38.53 -1.38 8.46
C THR A 7 -38.35 -0.05 9.17
N ARG A 8 -38.06 -0.08 10.48
CA ARG A 8 -37.69 1.11 11.29
C ARG A 8 -36.49 1.82 10.72
N VAL A 9 -36.39 3.13 10.88
CA VAL A 9 -35.23 3.93 10.50
C VAL A 9 -33.97 3.33 11.10
N ARG A 10 -32.99 3.04 10.26
CA ARG A 10 -31.75 2.35 10.66
C ARG A 10 -30.55 3.27 10.50
N VAL A 11 -29.59 3.10 11.37
CA VAL A 11 -28.28 3.74 11.26
C VAL A 11 -27.43 2.98 10.24
N VAL A 12 -26.62 3.67 9.45
CA VAL A 12 -25.74 3.05 8.49
C VAL A 12 -24.30 3.14 8.99
N VAL A 13 -23.69 1.99 9.24
CA VAL A 13 -22.23 1.86 9.46
C VAL A 13 -21.59 1.50 8.13
N ALA A 14 -20.70 2.36 7.65
CA ALA A 14 -19.98 2.14 6.40
C ALA A 14 -18.54 1.69 6.70
N THR A 15 -18.18 0.52 6.19
CA THR A 15 -16.82 0.01 6.30
C THR A 15 -16.17 -0.06 4.92
N THR A 16 -14.87 0.18 4.86
CA THR A 16 -14.08 -0.02 3.66
C THR A 16 -12.75 -0.66 4.01
N VAL A 17 -12.28 -1.48 3.10
CA VAL A 17 -10.97 -2.15 3.24
C VAL A 17 -9.81 -1.16 3.27
N MET A 18 -10.06 0.06 2.78
CA MET A 18 -9.09 1.14 2.69
C MET A 18 -8.68 1.71 4.06
N LEU A 19 -9.41 1.39 5.13
CA LEU A 19 -9.13 1.86 6.49
C LEU A 19 -8.37 0.85 7.36
N SER A 20 -7.94 -0.29 6.81
CA SER A 20 -7.08 -1.23 7.52
C SER A 20 -5.62 -0.86 7.33
N PHE A 21 -4.94 -0.51 8.41
CA PHE A 21 -3.53 -0.15 8.40
C PHE A 21 -2.66 -1.28 8.95
N ILE A 22 -1.44 -1.39 8.42
CA ILE A 22 -0.49 -2.44 8.75
C ILE A 22 0.84 -1.87 9.21
N SER A 23 1.53 -2.60 10.07
CA SER A 23 2.87 -2.23 10.54
C SER A 23 3.90 -2.32 9.40
N PHE A 24 5.03 -1.62 9.55
CA PHE A 24 6.10 -1.63 8.55
C PHE A 24 6.69 -3.04 8.31
N TRP A 25 6.68 -3.94 9.31
CA TRP A 25 7.09 -5.34 9.13
C TRP A 25 6.17 -6.12 8.20
N ARG A 26 4.85 -5.93 8.35
CA ARG A 26 3.86 -6.55 7.47
C ARG A 26 3.93 -5.97 6.07
N ALA A 27 4.12 -4.66 5.97
CA ALA A 27 4.33 -3.98 4.69
C ALA A 27 5.58 -4.49 3.97
N ALA A 28 6.72 -4.59 4.69
CA ALA A 28 7.94 -5.17 4.15
C ALA A 28 7.75 -6.61 3.69
N ALA A 29 7.01 -7.42 4.45
CA ALA A 29 6.73 -8.81 4.11
C ALA A 29 5.92 -8.95 2.81
N ILE A 30 4.91 -8.10 2.60
CA ILE A 30 4.11 -8.10 1.36
C ILE A 30 4.99 -7.77 0.16
N VAL A 31 5.83 -6.74 0.27
CA VAL A 31 6.75 -6.36 -0.83
C VAL A 31 7.82 -7.43 -1.06
N LEU A 32 8.34 -8.04 -0.01
CA LEU A 32 9.34 -9.10 -0.13
C LEU A 32 8.78 -10.40 -0.71
N ASN A 33 7.50 -10.71 -0.57
CA ASN A 33 6.89 -11.85 -1.26
C ASN A 33 6.96 -11.70 -2.79
N ASP A 34 6.99 -10.46 -3.29
CA ASP A 34 7.19 -10.16 -4.70
C ASP A 34 8.69 -10.09 -5.03
N LEU A 35 9.40 -9.17 -4.42
CA LEU A 35 10.80 -8.86 -4.73
C LEU A 35 11.77 -10.02 -4.43
N ALA A 36 11.57 -10.75 -3.34
CA ALA A 36 12.43 -11.89 -3.01
C ALA A 36 12.20 -13.11 -3.92
N SER A 37 11.09 -13.17 -4.66
CA SER A 37 10.87 -14.19 -5.69
C SER A 37 11.93 -14.11 -6.80
N SER A 38 12.41 -12.90 -7.11
CA SER A 38 13.45 -12.68 -8.13
C SER A 38 14.77 -13.39 -7.82
N ALA A 39 15.11 -13.62 -6.55
CA ALA A 39 16.30 -14.36 -6.15
C ALA A 39 16.34 -15.79 -6.70
N PHE A 40 15.15 -16.39 -6.94
CA PHE A 40 15.03 -17.77 -7.42
C PHE A 40 15.29 -17.92 -8.90
N TYR A 41 15.22 -16.86 -9.71
CA TYR A 41 15.41 -16.94 -11.17
C TYR A 41 16.38 -15.90 -11.74
N ALA A 42 16.54 -14.71 -11.13
CA ALA A 42 17.34 -13.63 -11.72
C ALA A 42 18.82 -13.99 -11.87
N GLY A 43 19.39 -14.70 -10.90
CA GLY A 43 20.81 -15.12 -10.95
C GLY A 43 21.10 -16.03 -12.15
N GLY A 44 20.26 -17.04 -12.38
CA GLY A 44 20.43 -17.97 -13.50
C GLY A 44 20.20 -17.31 -14.87
N ILE A 45 19.18 -16.42 -14.97
CA ILE A 45 18.88 -15.66 -16.19
C ILE A 45 20.05 -14.72 -16.54
N ALA A 46 20.56 -13.97 -15.56
CA ALA A 46 21.68 -13.05 -15.75
C ALA A 46 22.97 -13.78 -16.14
N GLU A 47 23.25 -14.95 -15.53
CA GLU A 47 24.41 -15.76 -15.87
C GLU A 47 24.30 -16.38 -17.27
N ARG A 48 23.11 -16.85 -17.67
CA ARG A 48 22.84 -17.34 -19.02
C ARG A 48 23.02 -16.24 -20.08
N ALA A 49 22.69 -14.99 -19.75
CA ALA A 49 22.80 -13.84 -20.64
C ALA A 49 24.23 -13.29 -20.78
N ALA A 50 24.90 -13.05 -19.65
CA ALA A 50 26.17 -12.29 -19.56
C ALA A 50 27.37 -13.11 -19.06
N GLY A 51 27.19 -14.41 -18.80
CA GLY A 51 28.23 -15.32 -18.35
C GLY A 51 28.54 -15.20 -16.86
N LYS A 52 29.70 -15.74 -16.48
CA LYS A 52 30.13 -15.93 -15.09
C LYS A 52 30.34 -14.64 -14.26
N ALA A 53 30.42 -13.48 -14.92
CA ALA A 53 30.52 -12.18 -14.26
C ALA A 53 29.16 -11.67 -13.74
N ALA A 54 28.03 -12.34 -14.02
CA ALA A 54 26.68 -11.96 -13.63
C ALA A 54 26.50 -11.61 -12.14
N PRO A 55 27.13 -12.29 -11.16
CA PRO A 55 26.96 -11.93 -9.74
C PRO A 55 27.32 -10.47 -9.41
N TRP A 56 28.34 -9.91 -10.10
CA TRP A 56 28.73 -8.51 -9.92
C TRP A 56 27.66 -7.54 -10.43
N PHE A 57 26.99 -7.89 -11.53
CA PHE A 57 25.91 -7.08 -12.08
C PHE A 57 24.63 -7.21 -11.26
N ILE A 58 24.34 -8.37 -10.71
CA ILE A 58 23.26 -8.55 -9.73
C ILE A 58 23.53 -7.66 -8.50
N LEU A 59 24.75 -7.67 -7.95
CA LEU A 59 25.11 -6.80 -6.84
C LEU A 59 24.96 -5.31 -7.20
N ALA A 60 25.45 -4.90 -8.38
CA ALA A 60 25.32 -3.51 -8.85
C ALA A 60 23.86 -3.08 -9.00
N VAL A 61 22.99 -3.95 -9.54
CA VAL A 61 21.55 -3.70 -9.67
C VAL A 61 20.89 -3.64 -8.31
N MET A 62 21.22 -4.53 -7.38
CA MET A 62 20.66 -4.50 -6.02
C MET A 62 21.09 -3.25 -5.25
N LEU A 63 22.31 -2.75 -5.44
CA LEU A 63 22.71 -1.45 -4.90
C LEU A 63 21.96 -0.29 -5.57
N PHE A 64 21.77 -0.35 -6.89
CA PHE A 64 21.01 0.64 -7.63
C PHE A 64 19.51 0.64 -7.28
N SER A 65 18.97 -0.51 -6.84
CA SER A 65 17.57 -0.61 -6.39
C SER A 65 17.27 0.34 -5.23
N TYR A 66 18.24 0.63 -4.35
CA TYR A 66 18.09 1.64 -3.30
C TYR A 66 17.86 3.05 -3.87
N ALA A 67 18.57 3.37 -4.97
CA ALA A 67 18.41 4.64 -5.66
C ALA A 67 17.02 4.71 -6.35
N VAL A 68 16.59 3.64 -7.02
CA VAL A 68 15.25 3.55 -7.63
C VAL A 68 14.15 3.65 -6.57
N ARG A 69 14.32 2.96 -5.44
CA ARG A 69 13.39 3.03 -4.29
C ARG A 69 13.20 4.46 -3.79
N SER A 70 14.24 5.28 -3.80
CA SER A 70 14.16 6.66 -3.38
C SER A 70 13.14 7.47 -4.20
N ILE A 71 12.97 7.16 -5.49
CA ILE A 71 11.94 7.75 -6.35
C ILE A 71 10.53 7.38 -5.84
N TYR A 72 10.36 6.12 -5.43
CA TYR A 72 9.07 5.64 -4.89
C TYR A 72 8.74 6.27 -3.56
N VAL A 73 9.73 6.45 -2.67
CA VAL A 73 9.55 7.15 -1.39
C VAL A 73 9.14 8.60 -1.60
N GLU A 74 9.81 9.34 -2.49
CA GLU A 74 9.46 10.73 -2.79
C GLU A 74 8.06 10.83 -3.39
N SER A 75 7.73 9.97 -4.36
CA SER A 75 6.39 9.97 -4.97
C SER A 75 5.28 9.62 -3.97
N SER A 76 5.58 8.76 -2.98
CA SER A 76 4.63 8.36 -1.93
C SER A 76 4.41 9.48 -0.90
N ALA A 77 5.40 10.35 -0.69
CA ALA A 77 5.26 11.55 0.14
C ALA A 77 4.34 12.61 -0.54
N MET A 78 4.33 12.65 -1.88
CA MET A 78 3.46 13.57 -2.64
C MET A 78 2.04 13.02 -2.83
N PHE A 79 1.92 11.71 -3.10
CA PHE A 79 0.67 11.07 -3.50
C PHE A 79 0.37 9.87 -2.60
N THR A 80 -0.59 10.00 -1.71
CA THR A 80 -1.01 8.88 -0.83
C THR A 80 -1.48 7.67 -1.63
N ARG A 81 -2.16 7.91 -2.76
CA ARG A 81 -2.66 6.92 -3.70
C ARG A 81 -1.90 6.98 -5.04
N GLY A 82 -0.58 7.20 -5.00
CA GLY A 82 0.25 7.53 -6.16
C GLY A 82 0.99 6.36 -6.78
N GLY A 83 0.32 5.46 -7.50
CA GLY A 83 0.98 4.53 -8.43
C GLY A 83 1.62 5.27 -9.62
N VAL A 84 2.37 4.55 -10.47
CA VAL A 84 3.05 5.09 -11.67
C VAL A 84 2.08 5.91 -12.53
N TYR A 85 0.88 5.39 -12.78
CA TYR A 85 -0.14 6.06 -13.60
C TYR A 85 -0.46 7.48 -13.10
N ARG A 86 -0.73 7.66 -11.80
CA ARG A 86 -1.12 8.97 -11.23
C ARG A 86 0.03 9.97 -11.31
N VAL A 87 1.23 9.54 -10.97
CA VAL A 87 2.44 10.38 -10.99
C VAL A 87 2.74 10.86 -12.41
N VAL A 88 2.69 9.95 -13.39
CA VAL A 88 2.92 10.28 -14.81
C VAL A 88 1.82 11.16 -15.36
N LYS A 89 0.55 10.95 -14.97
CA LYS A 89 -0.59 11.77 -15.39
C LYS A 89 -0.46 13.21 -14.93
N GLU A 90 -0.11 13.45 -13.67
CA GLU A 90 0.09 14.79 -13.12
C GLU A 90 1.32 15.48 -13.73
N ALA A 91 2.40 14.73 -14.00
CA ALA A 91 3.62 15.28 -14.54
C ALA A 91 3.53 15.59 -16.05
N MET A 92 2.99 14.67 -16.84
CA MET A 92 3.16 14.63 -18.29
C MET A 92 1.84 14.40 -19.07
N GLY A 93 0.71 14.36 -18.37
CA GLY A 93 -0.61 14.21 -18.98
C GLY A 93 -1.06 12.77 -19.28
N GLY A 94 -2.31 12.64 -19.72
CA GLY A 94 -3.02 11.35 -19.84
C GLY A 94 -2.45 10.39 -20.90
N THR A 95 -1.86 10.88 -21.99
CA THR A 95 -1.30 10.03 -23.05
C THR A 95 -0.11 9.23 -22.56
N LEU A 96 0.90 9.91 -21.97
CA LEU A 96 2.08 9.24 -21.40
C LEU A 96 1.71 8.39 -20.19
N ALA A 97 0.72 8.80 -19.40
CA ALA A 97 0.20 7.98 -18.29
C ALA A 97 -0.38 6.63 -18.78
N LYS A 98 -1.12 6.62 -19.91
CA LYS A 98 -1.63 5.37 -20.50
C LYS A 98 -0.51 4.47 -21.01
N ILE A 99 0.54 5.04 -21.62
CA ILE A 99 1.71 4.26 -22.07
C ILE A 99 2.45 3.67 -20.85
N SER A 100 2.72 4.49 -19.84
CA SER A 100 3.45 4.04 -18.64
C SER A 100 2.71 2.97 -17.86
N VAL A 101 1.37 3.08 -17.75
CA VAL A 101 0.57 2.05 -17.08
C VAL A 101 0.47 0.77 -17.93
N SER A 102 0.52 0.87 -19.25
CA SER A 102 0.56 -0.32 -20.12
C SER A 102 1.87 -1.08 -19.92
N ALA A 103 3.02 -0.39 -19.78
CA ALA A 103 4.31 -1.01 -19.45
C ALA A 103 4.27 -1.66 -18.05
N LEU A 104 3.69 -0.99 -17.07
CA LEU A 104 3.51 -1.55 -15.71
C LEU A 104 2.57 -2.77 -15.73
N MET A 105 1.50 -2.75 -16.52
CA MET A 105 0.61 -3.91 -16.67
C MET A 105 1.31 -5.09 -17.32
N PHE A 106 2.21 -4.85 -18.28
CA PHE A 106 3.03 -5.89 -18.89
C PHE A 106 3.94 -6.55 -17.85
N ASP A 107 4.56 -5.76 -17.00
CA ASP A 107 5.35 -6.22 -15.85
C ASP A 107 4.53 -7.15 -14.94
N TYR A 108 3.40 -6.69 -14.41
CA TYR A 108 2.54 -7.50 -13.52
C TYR A 108 1.99 -8.77 -14.18
N ILE A 109 1.63 -8.70 -15.46
CA ILE A 109 1.12 -9.89 -16.16
C ILE A 109 2.21 -10.94 -16.32
N LEU A 110 3.48 -10.55 -16.46
CA LEU A 110 4.62 -11.46 -16.59
C LEU A 110 5.12 -11.99 -15.23
N THR A 111 4.94 -11.25 -14.14
CA THR A 111 5.35 -11.66 -12.79
C THR A 111 4.74 -13.01 -12.38
N GLY A 112 3.45 -13.21 -12.65
CA GLY A 112 2.78 -14.48 -12.36
C GLY A 112 3.38 -15.67 -13.11
N PRO A 113 3.43 -15.63 -14.44
CA PRO A 113 4.03 -16.67 -15.28
C PRO A 113 5.47 -17.01 -14.94
N ILE A 114 6.37 -16.03 -14.80
CA ILE A 114 7.77 -16.31 -14.50
C ILE A 114 7.93 -16.97 -13.14
N SER A 115 7.21 -16.47 -12.13
CA SER A 115 7.23 -17.05 -10.78
C SER A 115 6.65 -18.46 -10.78
N GLY A 116 5.52 -18.69 -11.44
CA GLY A 116 4.88 -20.00 -11.49
C GLY A 116 5.71 -21.04 -12.24
N VAL A 117 6.28 -20.68 -13.39
CA VAL A 117 7.16 -21.57 -14.16
C VAL A 117 8.44 -21.87 -13.40
N SER A 118 9.04 -20.87 -12.73
CA SER A 118 10.20 -21.08 -11.86
C SER A 118 9.87 -22.04 -10.72
N ALA A 119 8.72 -21.86 -10.04
CA ALA A 119 8.27 -22.81 -9.01
C ALA A 119 8.17 -24.25 -9.56
N GLY A 120 7.64 -24.41 -10.76
CA GLY A 120 7.59 -25.68 -11.47
C GLY A 120 8.98 -26.28 -11.73
N GLN A 121 9.95 -25.49 -12.19
CA GLN A 121 11.33 -25.92 -12.41
C GLN A 121 11.98 -26.45 -11.13
N TYR A 122 11.79 -25.75 -9.99
CA TYR A 122 12.27 -26.23 -8.68
C TYR A 122 11.64 -27.54 -8.27
N ILE A 123 10.32 -27.74 -8.45
CA ILE A 123 9.61 -28.97 -8.12
C ILE A 123 10.07 -30.12 -9.01
N VAL A 124 10.11 -29.93 -10.33
CA VAL A 124 10.53 -30.98 -11.28
C VAL A 124 11.97 -31.36 -11.04
N GLY A 125 12.87 -30.39 -10.76
CA GLY A 125 14.26 -30.64 -10.41
C GLY A 125 14.41 -31.48 -9.13
N LEU A 126 13.63 -31.16 -8.07
CA LEU A 126 13.63 -31.93 -6.82
C LEU A 126 13.17 -33.37 -7.06
N ILE A 127 12.07 -33.56 -7.80
CA ILE A 127 11.55 -34.92 -8.13
C ILE A 127 12.59 -35.71 -8.89
N ALA A 128 13.22 -35.15 -9.92
CA ALA A 128 14.23 -35.80 -10.73
C ALA A 128 15.44 -36.23 -9.87
N GLN A 129 15.93 -35.36 -8.98
CA GLN A 129 17.05 -35.68 -8.09
C GLN A 129 16.67 -36.74 -7.04
N THR A 130 15.49 -36.64 -6.46
CA THR A 130 15.01 -37.65 -5.47
C THR A 130 14.85 -39.04 -6.10
N LEU A 131 14.29 -39.12 -7.31
CA LEU A 131 14.14 -40.37 -8.04
C LEU A 131 15.52 -40.96 -8.40
N THR A 132 16.46 -40.13 -8.84
CA THR A 132 17.84 -40.58 -9.10
C THR A 132 18.48 -41.16 -7.83
N TYR A 133 18.30 -40.53 -6.67
CA TYR A 133 18.83 -40.97 -5.40
C TYR A 133 18.23 -42.30 -4.95
N THR A 134 16.92 -42.52 -5.20
CA THR A 134 16.22 -43.76 -4.85
C THR A 134 16.46 -44.91 -5.84
N GLY A 135 17.34 -44.77 -6.80
CA GLY A 135 17.69 -45.79 -7.77
C GLY A 135 16.76 -45.91 -8.99
N HIS A 136 15.85 -44.95 -9.15
CA HIS A 136 14.96 -44.85 -10.32
C HIS A 136 15.30 -43.57 -11.10
N PRO A 137 16.43 -43.51 -11.84
CA PRO A 137 16.87 -42.28 -12.50
C PRO A 137 15.86 -41.80 -13.55
N TRP A 138 15.32 -40.61 -13.29
CA TRP A 138 14.45 -39.92 -14.20
C TRP A 138 15.10 -38.62 -14.67
N THR A 139 15.53 -38.58 -15.90
CA THR A 139 16.18 -37.41 -16.52
C THR A 139 15.28 -36.83 -17.61
N PRO A 140 14.31 -36.00 -17.26
CA PRO A 140 13.40 -35.44 -18.23
C PRO A 140 14.15 -34.52 -19.19
N SER A 141 13.72 -34.55 -20.47
CA SER A 141 14.24 -33.60 -21.46
C SER A 141 13.89 -32.16 -21.06
N LEU A 142 14.67 -31.16 -21.51
CA LEU A 142 14.38 -29.76 -21.26
C LEU A 142 12.93 -29.38 -21.66
N LYS A 143 12.43 -29.89 -22.78
CA LYS A 143 11.05 -29.68 -23.22
C LYS A 143 10.04 -30.26 -22.24
N THR A 144 10.26 -31.47 -21.75
CA THR A 144 9.39 -32.12 -20.76
C THR A 144 9.36 -31.33 -19.48
N THR A 145 10.52 -30.90 -18.98
CA THR A 145 10.64 -30.08 -17.78
C THR A 145 9.87 -28.77 -17.91
N ASN A 146 10.04 -28.08 -19.05
CA ASN A 146 9.35 -26.83 -19.32
C ASN A 146 7.82 -27.02 -19.40
N TYR A 147 7.30 -28.05 -20.06
CA TYR A 147 5.86 -28.30 -20.12
C TYR A 147 5.26 -28.66 -18.74
N LEU A 148 5.96 -29.49 -17.96
CA LEU A 148 5.54 -29.81 -16.59
C LEU A 148 5.52 -28.57 -15.71
N SER A 149 6.54 -27.73 -15.81
CA SER A 149 6.63 -26.47 -15.07
C SER A 149 5.52 -25.50 -15.49
N ALA A 150 5.20 -25.41 -16.78
CA ALA A 150 4.06 -24.63 -17.27
C ALA A 150 2.72 -25.16 -16.74
N GLY A 151 2.56 -26.48 -16.67
CA GLY A 151 1.37 -27.12 -16.08
C GLY A 151 1.21 -26.78 -14.60
N ILE A 152 2.29 -26.85 -13.81
CA ILE A 152 2.29 -26.45 -12.39
C ILE A 152 1.94 -24.97 -12.27
N ALA A 153 2.57 -24.10 -13.06
CA ALA A 153 2.31 -22.67 -13.08
C ALA A 153 0.83 -22.36 -13.36
N ALA A 154 0.24 -23.03 -14.37
CA ALA A 154 -1.16 -22.86 -14.72
C ALA A 154 -2.09 -23.28 -13.55
N LEU A 155 -1.82 -24.41 -12.91
CA LEU A 155 -2.60 -24.88 -11.75
C LEU A 155 -2.56 -23.90 -10.58
N VAL A 156 -1.38 -23.37 -10.23
CA VAL A 156 -1.23 -22.39 -9.15
C VAL A 156 -1.92 -21.07 -9.52
N THR A 157 -1.82 -20.64 -10.76
CA THR A 157 -2.49 -19.42 -11.26
C THR A 157 -4.02 -19.57 -11.16
N VAL A 158 -4.58 -20.72 -11.56
CA VAL A 158 -6.02 -21.02 -11.47
C VAL A 158 -6.47 -21.09 -10.00
N TYR A 159 -5.64 -21.67 -9.11
CA TYR A 159 -5.93 -21.69 -7.68
C TYR A 159 -6.06 -20.26 -7.11
N PHE A 160 -5.12 -19.35 -7.42
CA PHE A 160 -5.20 -17.95 -6.96
C PHE A 160 -6.30 -17.17 -7.67
N TRP A 161 -6.60 -17.44 -8.94
CA TRP A 161 -7.79 -16.92 -9.59
C TRP A 161 -9.05 -17.21 -8.79
N TRP A 162 -9.27 -18.48 -8.41
CA TRP A 162 -10.42 -18.91 -7.63
C TRP A 162 -10.49 -18.23 -6.26
N ARG A 163 -9.35 -18.12 -5.54
CA ARG A 163 -9.28 -17.40 -4.27
C ARG A 163 -9.63 -15.93 -4.40
N ASN A 164 -9.05 -15.23 -5.38
CA ASN A 164 -9.27 -13.80 -5.59
C ASN A 164 -10.71 -13.49 -6.04
N ILE A 165 -11.33 -14.33 -6.87
CA ILE A 165 -12.76 -14.21 -7.22
C ILE A 165 -13.64 -14.29 -5.97
N LYS A 166 -13.36 -15.21 -5.06
CA LYS A 166 -14.09 -15.36 -3.79
C LYS A 166 -13.79 -14.25 -2.78
N GLY A 167 -12.84 -13.38 -3.05
CA GLY A 167 -12.42 -12.32 -2.14
C GLY A 167 -11.67 -12.84 -0.91
N ILE A 168 -11.10 -14.08 -0.99
CA ILE A 168 -10.26 -14.65 0.05
C ILE A 168 -8.89 -13.99 -0.06
N ARG A 169 -8.68 -12.94 0.72
CA ARG A 169 -7.42 -12.19 0.73
C ARG A 169 -6.35 -12.97 1.47
N GLU A 170 -5.14 -12.90 0.96
CA GLU A 170 -3.96 -13.25 1.75
C GLU A 170 -3.83 -12.20 2.85
N SER A 171 -3.77 -12.64 4.09
CA SER A 171 -3.59 -11.70 5.19
C SER A 171 -2.14 -11.21 5.22
N SER A 172 -1.92 -9.97 5.60
CA SER A 172 -0.56 -9.44 5.84
C SER A 172 0.20 -10.27 6.90
N ALA A 173 -0.54 -11.01 7.74
CA ALA A 173 0.03 -11.96 8.70
C ALA A 173 0.58 -13.21 8.01
N ASP A 174 -0.08 -13.73 6.97
CA ASP A 174 0.42 -14.89 6.20
C ASP A 174 1.66 -14.52 5.41
N ALA A 175 1.68 -13.34 4.77
CA ALA A 175 2.88 -12.80 4.13
C ALA A 175 4.06 -12.72 5.12
N LEU A 176 3.81 -12.24 6.34
CA LEU A 176 4.84 -12.18 7.39
C LEU A 176 5.30 -13.57 7.86
N ARG A 177 4.42 -14.57 7.91
CA ARG A 177 4.79 -15.97 8.23
C ARG A 177 5.69 -16.55 7.15
N ILE A 178 5.33 -16.41 5.88
CA ILE A 178 6.14 -16.84 4.72
C ILE A 178 7.52 -16.18 4.78
N MET A 179 7.56 -14.85 4.98
CA MET A 179 8.82 -14.13 5.10
C MET A 179 9.70 -14.65 6.24
N LYS A 180 9.15 -14.97 7.42
CA LYS A 180 9.91 -15.54 8.54
C LYS A 180 10.52 -16.91 8.19
N ILE A 181 9.76 -17.80 7.56
CA ILE A 181 10.23 -19.11 7.11
C ILE A 181 11.34 -18.93 6.05
N THR A 182 11.14 -18.03 5.12
CA THR A 182 12.14 -17.69 4.09
C THR A 182 13.40 -17.12 4.71
N THR A 183 13.28 -16.21 5.68
CA THR A 183 14.44 -15.66 6.39
C THR A 183 15.25 -16.76 7.08
N ALA A 184 14.59 -17.72 7.73
CA ALA A 184 15.26 -18.86 8.32
C ALA A 184 16.00 -19.71 7.26
N MET A 185 15.38 -19.96 6.11
CA MET A 185 16.00 -20.66 4.99
C MET A 185 17.21 -19.89 4.45
N VAL A 186 17.09 -18.57 4.27
CA VAL A 186 18.18 -17.70 3.74
C VAL A 186 19.36 -17.67 4.70
N ILE A 187 19.12 -17.52 6.01
CA ILE A 187 20.18 -17.54 7.04
C ILE A 187 20.89 -18.90 7.04
N LEU A 188 20.13 -19.99 6.99
CA LEU A 188 20.69 -21.34 6.93
C LEU A 188 21.51 -21.53 5.65
N MET A 189 21.00 -21.11 4.50
CA MET A 189 21.68 -21.19 3.20
C MET A 189 23.01 -20.41 3.23
N ILE A 190 22.97 -19.13 3.61
CA ILE A 190 24.16 -18.28 3.66
C ILE A 190 25.19 -18.84 4.64
N GLY A 191 24.76 -19.23 5.84
CA GLY A 191 25.62 -19.82 6.85
C GLY A 191 26.29 -21.11 6.34
N TRP A 192 25.51 -22.02 5.74
CA TRP A 192 26.02 -23.28 5.22
C TRP A 192 26.95 -23.09 4.03
N CYS A 193 26.63 -22.19 3.10
CA CYS A 193 27.53 -21.82 2.01
C CYS A 193 28.86 -21.22 2.52
N THR A 194 28.79 -20.36 3.56
CA THR A 194 29.98 -19.77 4.19
C THR A 194 30.85 -20.86 4.82
N VAL A 195 30.27 -21.78 5.59
CA VAL A 195 30.98 -22.94 6.16
C VAL A 195 31.57 -23.80 5.04
N THR A 196 30.85 -24.02 3.94
CA THR A 196 31.37 -24.77 2.80
C THR A 196 32.61 -24.11 2.19
N LEU A 197 32.58 -22.78 2.02
CA LEU A 197 33.73 -22.03 1.55
C LEU A 197 34.92 -22.09 2.49
N MET A 198 34.71 -22.08 3.80
CA MET A 198 35.73 -22.21 4.80
C MET A 198 36.39 -23.62 4.79
N VAL A 199 35.59 -24.67 4.55
CA VAL A 199 36.06 -26.06 4.58
C VAL A 199 36.70 -26.51 3.26
N ARG A 200 36.08 -26.18 2.13
CA ARG A 200 36.47 -26.65 0.78
C ARG A 200 37.18 -25.59 -0.05
N GLY A 201 37.05 -24.31 0.33
CA GLY A 201 37.41 -23.18 -0.53
C GLY A 201 36.45 -23.00 -1.73
N PRO A 202 36.58 -21.91 -2.46
CA PRO A 202 35.85 -21.70 -3.69
C PRO A 202 36.37 -22.59 -4.80
N ARG A 203 35.51 -23.26 -5.54
CA ARG A 203 35.84 -24.02 -6.75
C ARG A 203 36.39 -23.09 -7.84
N GLN A 204 35.81 -21.87 -7.90
CA GLN A 204 36.21 -20.79 -8.79
C GLN A 204 35.72 -19.45 -8.23
N LEU A 205 36.36 -18.36 -8.65
CA LEU A 205 35.91 -17.02 -8.31
C LEU A 205 35.16 -16.42 -9.52
N PRO A 206 34.07 -15.69 -9.32
CA PRO A 206 33.42 -14.96 -10.41
C PRO A 206 34.45 -13.95 -10.97
N PRO A 207 34.66 -13.93 -12.30
CA PRO A 207 35.59 -13.02 -12.94
C PRO A 207 35.14 -11.56 -12.71
N THR A 208 36.10 -10.64 -12.68
CA THR A 208 35.82 -9.21 -12.53
C THR A 208 34.87 -8.71 -13.64
N PRO A 209 34.02 -7.71 -13.39
CA PRO A 209 33.04 -7.23 -14.36
C PRO A 209 33.66 -6.26 -15.38
N VAL A 210 34.66 -6.73 -16.08
CA VAL A 210 35.35 -6.01 -17.19
C VAL A 210 34.86 -6.56 -18.54
N PRO A 211 34.85 -5.77 -19.63
CA PRO A 211 34.34 -6.18 -20.93
C PRO A 211 34.92 -7.48 -21.43
N GLN A 212 36.20 -7.75 -21.17
CA GLN A 212 36.90 -8.97 -21.61
C GLN A 212 36.40 -10.26 -20.94
N ASN A 213 35.75 -10.15 -19.77
CA ASN A 213 35.23 -11.29 -19.02
C ASN A 213 33.74 -11.55 -19.30
N LEU A 214 33.11 -10.72 -20.12
CA LEU A 214 31.72 -10.88 -20.51
C LEU A 214 31.62 -11.85 -21.69
N LYS A 215 30.73 -12.82 -21.53
CA LYS A 215 30.40 -13.79 -22.59
C LYS A 215 28.89 -13.73 -22.80
N PHE A 216 28.46 -13.18 -23.92
CA PHE A 216 27.05 -13.04 -24.22
C PHE A 216 26.52 -14.22 -25.02
N ASN A 217 25.34 -14.71 -24.63
CA ASN A 217 24.55 -15.58 -25.48
C ASN A 217 24.03 -14.75 -26.69
N LYS A 218 23.86 -15.38 -27.82
CA LYS A 218 23.32 -14.76 -29.06
C LYS A 218 21.99 -14.06 -28.80
N ASP A 219 21.15 -14.69 -28.03
CA ASP A 219 19.82 -14.13 -27.69
C ASP A 219 19.91 -12.89 -26.78
N ALA A 220 20.97 -12.75 -26.01
CA ALA A 220 21.18 -11.62 -25.10
C ALA A 220 21.64 -10.32 -25.79
N VAL A 221 22.04 -10.35 -27.03
CA VAL A 221 22.46 -9.19 -27.82
C VAL A 221 21.44 -8.76 -28.88
N GLY A 222 20.40 -9.58 -29.15
CA GLY A 222 19.27 -9.29 -30.02
C GLY A 222 19.64 -8.73 -31.38
N TRP A 223 19.13 -7.55 -31.74
CA TRP A 223 19.39 -6.88 -33.04
C TRP A 223 20.73 -6.14 -33.11
N LEU A 224 21.43 -5.96 -31.97
CA LEU A 224 22.65 -5.15 -31.91
C LEU A 224 23.72 -5.56 -32.95
N PRO A 225 23.98 -6.86 -33.21
CA PRO A 225 24.91 -7.29 -34.25
C PRO A 225 24.52 -6.88 -35.67
N ARG A 226 23.23 -6.69 -35.95
CA ARG A 226 22.71 -6.22 -37.27
C ARG A 226 22.88 -4.71 -37.44
N ILE A 227 22.77 -3.94 -36.30
CA ILE A 227 22.87 -2.49 -36.29
C ILE A 227 24.35 -2.05 -36.24
N LEU A 228 25.16 -2.74 -35.45
CA LEU A 228 26.59 -2.48 -35.25
C LEU A 228 27.43 -3.74 -35.51
N PRO A 229 27.70 -4.10 -36.77
CA PRO A 229 28.39 -5.36 -37.11
C PRO A 229 29.76 -5.52 -36.44
N GLY A 230 30.48 -4.41 -36.17
CA GLY A 230 31.78 -4.44 -35.47
C GLY A 230 31.65 -4.81 -33.98
N ALA A 231 30.51 -4.49 -33.33
CA ALA A 231 30.27 -4.80 -31.92
C ALA A 231 30.15 -6.31 -31.67
N PHE A 232 29.72 -7.09 -32.67
CA PHE A 232 29.54 -8.54 -32.54
C PHE A 232 30.87 -9.27 -32.27
N ARG A 233 31.98 -8.83 -32.91
CA ARG A 233 33.30 -9.43 -32.71
C ARG A 233 33.91 -9.08 -31.37
N GLU A 234 33.66 -7.88 -30.86
CA GLU A 234 34.23 -7.38 -29.61
C GLU A 234 33.40 -7.77 -28.35
N LEU A 235 32.11 -8.09 -28.50
CA LEU A 235 31.24 -8.52 -27.40
C LEU A 235 31.36 -10.01 -27.02
N HIS A 236 32.34 -10.76 -27.56
CA HIS A 236 32.60 -12.18 -27.26
C HIS A 236 31.31 -13.02 -27.24
N VAL A 237 30.47 -12.88 -28.28
CA VAL A 237 29.22 -13.64 -28.42
C VAL A 237 29.59 -15.08 -28.79
N GLU A 238 29.15 -16.06 -28.01
CA GLU A 238 29.36 -17.47 -28.31
C GLU A 238 28.70 -17.84 -29.66
N ALA A 239 29.51 -18.21 -30.65
CA ALA A 239 28.99 -18.77 -31.89
C ALA A 239 28.39 -20.15 -31.63
N PRO A 240 27.29 -20.56 -32.32
CA PRO A 240 26.83 -21.94 -32.26
C PRO A 240 28.00 -22.85 -32.67
N ALA A 241 28.22 -23.94 -31.90
CA ALA A 241 29.30 -24.89 -32.15
C ALA A 241 29.36 -25.27 -33.62
N PRO A 242 30.50 -25.15 -34.33
CA PRO A 242 30.59 -25.47 -35.74
C PRO A 242 30.41 -26.98 -35.94
N VAL A 243 29.53 -27.35 -36.87
CA VAL A 243 29.20 -28.75 -37.22
C VAL A 243 30.34 -29.41 -38.03
N THR A 244 31.38 -28.69 -38.37
CA THR A 244 32.55 -29.27 -39.08
C THR A 244 33.82 -28.50 -38.81
N GLY A 245 34.89 -29.25 -38.50
CA GLY A 245 36.20 -28.70 -38.20
C GLY A 245 36.82 -27.94 -39.38
N GLY A 246 37.16 -26.70 -39.11
CA GLY A 246 38.00 -25.85 -39.91
C GLY A 246 38.62 -24.81 -38.98
N ALA A 247 39.92 -24.83 -38.81
CA ALA A 247 40.64 -23.80 -38.04
C ALA A 247 40.52 -22.47 -38.79
N GLU A 248 39.76 -21.51 -38.27
CA GLU A 248 39.79 -20.10 -38.71
C GLU A 248 40.90 -19.37 -37.92
N GLU A 249 41.88 -18.90 -38.66
CA GLU A 249 42.94 -18.00 -38.19
C GLU A 249 42.29 -16.71 -37.65
N THR A 250 42.63 -16.35 -36.43
CA THR A 250 42.29 -15.06 -35.82
C THR A 250 43.07 -13.93 -36.47
N PRO A 251 42.42 -12.92 -37.10
CA PRO A 251 43.13 -11.77 -37.63
C PRO A 251 43.58 -10.86 -36.48
N GLU A 252 44.86 -10.47 -36.53
CA GLU A 252 45.44 -9.48 -35.56
C GLU A 252 44.74 -8.11 -35.63
N PRO A 253 44.60 -7.40 -34.52
CA PRO A 253 43.92 -6.11 -34.45
C PRO A 253 44.71 -5.01 -35.16
N ARG A 254 44.16 -4.35 -36.16
CA ARG A 254 44.69 -3.11 -36.75
C ARG A 254 44.49 -1.93 -35.84
N TYR A 255 45.58 -1.40 -35.32
CA TYR A 255 45.64 -0.26 -34.40
C TYR A 255 45.39 1.08 -35.12
N GLY A 256 44.56 1.96 -34.52
CA GLY A 256 44.53 3.39 -34.87
C GLY A 256 43.25 4.09 -34.47
N LEU A 257 42.08 3.76 -35.04
CA LEU A 257 40.78 4.28 -34.68
C LEU A 257 39.97 3.34 -33.76
N ALA A 258 40.44 2.13 -33.61
CA ALA A 258 39.74 1.02 -32.92
C ALA A 258 39.72 1.17 -31.38
N LYS A 259 40.68 1.89 -30.78
CA LYS A 259 40.79 1.96 -29.30
C LYS A 259 39.62 2.68 -28.62
N ASN A 260 39.15 3.79 -29.21
CA ASN A 260 37.99 4.50 -28.66
C ASN A 260 36.69 3.79 -28.98
N ALA A 261 36.57 3.12 -30.14
CA ALA A 261 35.45 2.31 -30.50
C ALA A 261 35.33 1.05 -29.62
N GLY A 262 36.44 0.37 -29.34
CA GLY A 262 36.48 -0.79 -28.44
C GLY A 262 36.12 -0.45 -27.00
N MET A 263 36.54 0.71 -26.51
CA MET A 263 36.11 1.21 -25.19
C MET A 263 34.60 1.47 -25.12
N LEU A 264 34.01 2.07 -26.16
CA LEU A 264 32.58 2.33 -26.22
C LEU A 264 31.78 1.03 -26.30
N ILE A 265 32.21 0.07 -27.10
CA ILE A 265 31.59 -1.25 -27.24
C ILE A 265 31.67 -2.03 -25.91
N GLY A 266 32.82 -1.95 -25.24
CA GLY A 266 33.00 -2.55 -23.93
C GLY A 266 32.04 -1.95 -22.88
N LEU A 267 31.85 -0.63 -22.90
CA LEU A 267 30.85 0.04 -22.04
C LEU A 267 29.40 -0.41 -22.36
N ILE A 268 29.08 -0.54 -23.65
CA ILE A 268 27.80 -1.10 -24.09
C ILE A 268 27.62 -2.51 -23.54
N GLY A 269 28.63 -3.36 -23.60
CA GLY A 269 28.63 -4.70 -23.00
C GLY A 269 28.30 -4.69 -21.50
N ILE A 270 28.94 -3.80 -20.73
CA ILE A 270 28.66 -3.63 -19.30
C ILE A 270 27.19 -3.24 -19.08
N LEU A 271 26.70 -2.30 -19.87
CA LEU A 271 25.29 -1.87 -19.79
C LEU A 271 24.30 -2.96 -20.21
N ILE A 272 24.65 -3.81 -21.19
CA ILE A 272 23.84 -4.99 -21.55
C ILE A 272 23.76 -5.95 -20.37
N ALA A 273 24.91 -6.31 -19.78
CA ALA A 273 24.96 -7.21 -18.62
C ALA A 273 24.18 -6.64 -17.42
N PHE A 274 24.29 -5.34 -17.18
CA PHE A 274 23.47 -4.64 -16.18
C PHE A 274 21.99 -4.72 -16.52
N GLY A 275 21.60 -4.48 -17.80
CA GLY A 275 20.22 -4.55 -18.28
C GLY A 275 19.58 -5.93 -18.17
N HIS A 276 20.34 -7.02 -18.33
CA HIS A 276 19.87 -8.38 -18.06
C HIS A 276 19.69 -8.68 -16.57
N SER A 277 20.50 -8.03 -15.74
CA SER A 277 20.45 -8.18 -14.28
C SER A 277 19.37 -7.34 -13.60
N VAL A 278 18.77 -6.34 -14.29
CA VAL A 278 17.72 -5.45 -13.73
C VAL A 278 16.51 -6.23 -13.21
N LEU A 279 16.26 -7.42 -13.74
CA LEU A 279 15.24 -8.32 -13.26
C LEU A 279 15.32 -8.59 -11.76
N ALA A 280 16.52 -8.54 -11.17
CA ALA A 280 16.74 -8.76 -9.74
C ALA A 280 16.05 -7.71 -8.83
N MET A 281 15.78 -6.49 -9.33
CA MET A 281 15.10 -5.43 -8.57
C MET A 281 13.59 -5.30 -8.87
N SER A 282 13.02 -6.27 -9.56
CA SER A 282 11.58 -6.31 -9.80
C SER A 282 10.81 -6.41 -8.47
N GLY A 283 9.66 -5.75 -8.38
CA GLY A 283 8.85 -5.67 -7.17
C GLY A 283 9.05 -4.39 -6.33
N GLU A 284 10.00 -3.52 -6.69
CA GLU A 284 10.20 -2.23 -6.00
C GLU A 284 8.97 -1.31 -6.10
N GLU A 285 8.18 -1.41 -7.15
CA GLU A 285 6.95 -0.67 -7.34
C GLU A 285 5.87 -1.04 -6.32
N SER A 286 5.89 -2.25 -5.78
CA SER A 286 4.98 -2.73 -4.74
C SER A 286 5.06 -1.90 -3.46
N LEU A 287 6.21 -1.24 -3.18
CA LEU A 287 6.37 -0.33 -2.04
C LEU A 287 5.40 0.87 -2.11
N ALA A 288 5.19 1.43 -3.29
CA ALA A 288 4.24 2.54 -3.46
C ALA A 288 2.77 2.10 -3.29
N GLN A 289 2.46 0.86 -3.61
CA GLN A 289 1.11 0.31 -3.41
C GLN A 289 0.82 0.09 -1.93
N VAL A 290 1.76 -0.49 -1.20
CA VAL A 290 1.65 -0.75 0.24
C VAL A 290 1.67 0.54 1.07
N ASN A 291 2.25 1.65 0.56
CA ASN A 291 2.28 2.93 1.25
C ASN A 291 0.90 3.39 1.73
N ARG A 292 -0.16 3.11 0.99
CA ARG A 292 -1.53 3.44 1.38
C ARG A 292 -1.95 2.79 2.69
N GLU A 293 -1.52 1.56 2.90
CA GLU A 293 -1.90 0.71 4.04
C GLU A 293 -0.98 0.86 5.27
N LEU A 294 0.04 1.72 5.21
CA LEU A 294 0.95 1.94 6.32
C LEU A 294 0.30 2.76 7.44
N GLU A 295 0.47 2.28 8.69
CA GLU A 295 0.06 3.00 9.89
C GLU A 295 0.93 4.24 10.16
N HIS A 296 0.41 5.13 10.98
CA HIS A 296 1.15 6.32 11.47
C HIS A 296 2.34 5.92 12.37
N PRO A 297 3.50 6.63 12.31
CA PRO A 297 3.93 7.70 11.41
C PRO A 297 4.35 7.18 10.03
N LYS A 298 3.52 7.47 9.03
CA LYS A 298 3.51 6.83 7.72
C LYS A 298 4.85 6.90 6.99
N HIS A 299 5.41 8.11 6.85
CA HIS A 299 6.68 8.30 6.14
C HIS A 299 7.84 7.54 6.84
N LYS A 300 7.92 7.62 8.17
CA LYS A 300 8.95 6.90 8.95
C LYS A 300 8.82 5.38 8.79
N ASN A 301 7.59 4.87 8.79
CA ASN A 301 7.33 3.44 8.60
C ASN A 301 7.62 3.00 7.15
N LEU A 302 7.35 3.86 6.15
CA LEU A 302 7.74 3.61 4.77
C LEU A 302 9.26 3.50 4.60
N MET A 303 10.01 4.43 5.20
CA MET A 303 11.48 4.40 5.18
C MET A 303 12.04 3.15 5.87
N ARG A 304 11.47 2.74 7.01
CA ARG A 304 11.88 1.52 7.72
C ARG A 304 11.57 0.27 6.90
N ALA A 305 10.36 0.17 6.34
CA ALA A 305 10.01 -0.94 5.44
C ALA A 305 10.97 -1.00 4.25
N GLY A 306 11.23 0.14 3.61
CA GLY A 306 12.17 0.25 2.50
C GLY A 306 13.60 -0.20 2.84
N LEU A 307 14.10 0.15 4.03
CA LEU A 307 15.42 -0.30 4.48
C LEU A 307 15.46 -1.82 4.71
N VAL A 308 14.44 -2.39 5.36
CA VAL A 308 14.34 -3.84 5.57
C VAL A 308 14.33 -4.57 4.23
N ILE A 309 13.50 -4.10 3.29
CA ILE A 309 13.40 -4.68 1.94
C ILE A 309 14.76 -4.62 1.24
N PHE A 310 15.45 -3.48 1.28
CA PHE A 310 16.75 -3.31 0.63
C PHE A 310 17.80 -4.26 1.19
N VAL A 311 17.99 -4.28 2.49
CA VAL A 311 19.03 -5.11 3.12
C VAL A 311 18.75 -6.59 2.86
N TYR A 312 17.50 -7.01 3.00
CA TYR A 312 17.09 -8.39 2.78
C TYR A 312 17.34 -8.84 1.32
N SER A 313 16.83 -8.08 0.36
CA SER A 313 16.97 -8.43 -1.05
C SER A 313 18.41 -8.33 -1.55
N LEU A 314 19.18 -7.32 -1.09
CA LEU A 314 20.61 -7.19 -1.39
C LEU A 314 21.37 -8.43 -0.92
N LEU A 315 21.20 -8.84 0.34
CA LEU A 315 21.89 -10.00 0.89
C LEU A 315 21.43 -11.29 0.23
N PHE A 316 20.13 -11.51 0.11
CA PHE A 316 19.61 -12.76 -0.44
C PHE A 316 19.98 -12.92 -1.90
N THR A 317 19.61 -11.97 -2.77
CA THR A 317 19.80 -12.13 -4.22
C THR A 317 21.27 -12.09 -4.63
N SER A 318 22.06 -11.16 -4.05
CA SER A 318 23.48 -11.03 -4.42
C SER A 318 24.32 -12.19 -3.87
N LEU A 319 24.21 -12.51 -2.57
CA LEU A 319 25.04 -13.56 -1.98
C LEU A 319 24.73 -14.94 -2.57
N VAL A 320 23.47 -15.25 -2.84
CA VAL A 320 23.10 -16.50 -3.49
C VAL A 320 23.73 -16.62 -4.88
N SER A 321 23.74 -15.54 -5.67
CA SER A 321 24.39 -15.52 -6.98
C SER A 321 25.90 -15.71 -6.90
N PHE A 322 26.58 -15.05 -5.92
CA PHE A 322 27.99 -15.26 -5.66
C PHE A 322 28.29 -16.68 -5.21
N PHE A 323 27.55 -17.22 -4.23
CA PHE A 323 27.76 -18.58 -3.74
C PHE A 323 27.54 -19.63 -4.85
N ALA A 324 26.51 -19.44 -5.68
CA ALA A 324 26.27 -20.33 -6.82
C ALA A 324 27.45 -20.34 -7.78
N SER A 325 28.01 -19.16 -8.09
CA SER A 325 29.20 -19.04 -8.93
C SER A 325 30.44 -19.68 -8.32
N MET A 326 30.60 -19.59 -6.99
CA MET A 326 31.77 -20.12 -6.28
C MET A 326 31.71 -21.59 -5.94
N LEU A 327 30.51 -22.16 -5.70
CA LEU A 327 30.35 -23.50 -5.14
C LEU A 327 29.89 -24.53 -6.19
N ILE A 328 29.13 -24.13 -7.22
CA ILE A 328 28.67 -25.04 -8.28
C ILE A 328 29.72 -25.11 -9.37
N ALA A 329 30.17 -26.31 -9.71
CA ALA A 329 31.15 -26.52 -10.76
C ALA A 329 30.63 -26.08 -12.14
N ASP A 330 31.50 -25.55 -13.00
CA ASP A 330 31.15 -24.99 -14.31
C ASP A 330 30.39 -25.95 -15.22
N HIS A 331 30.78 -27.25 -15.23
CA HIS A 331 30.12 -28.25 -16.03
C HIS A 331 28.73 -28.66 -15.53
N GLU A 332 28.44 -28.43 -14.26
CA GLU A 332 27.14 -28.73 -13.64
C GLU A 332 26.21 -27.53 -13.64
N ARG A 333 26.73 -26.30 -13.62
CA ARG A 333 25.97 -25.06 -13.43
C ARG A 333 24.87 -24.83 -14.49
N PRO A 334 25.09 -25.15 -15.79
CA PRO A 334 24.03 -25.04 -16.80
C PRO A 334 22.79 -25.85 -16.52
N LYS A 335 22.90 -26.95 -15.77
CA LYS A 335 21.75 -27.77 -15.35
C LYS A 335 20.86 -27.07 -14.31
N TYR A 336 21.39 -26.06 -13.63
CA TYR A 336 20.74 -25.36 -12.52
C TYR A 336 20.36 -23.91 -12.85
N PHE A 337 20.52 -23.43 -14.08
CA PHE A 337 20.18 -22.04 -14.42
C PHE A 337 18.74 -21.69 -14.08
N ASP A 338 17.79 -22.61 -14.25
CA ASP A 338 16.37 -22.37 -13.98
C ASP A 338 15.97 -22.73 -12.53
N ASN A 339 16.90 -23.32 -11.72
CA ASN A 339 16.68 -23.67 -10.31
C ASN A 339 17.97 -23.52 -9.46
N LEU A 340 18.63 -22.38 -9.57
CA LEU A 340 19.98 -22.12 -9.07
C LEU A 340 20.13 -22.36 -7.58
N ILE A 341 19.16 -21.95 -6.74
CA ILE A 341 19.21 -22.14 -5.29
C ILE A 341 19.11 -23.63 -4.91
N SER A 342 18.33 -24.41 -5.66
CA SER A 342 18.25 -25.85 -5.51
C SER A 342 19.60 -26.54 -5.81
N GLY A 343 20.27 -26.11 -6.91
CA GLY A 343 21.63 -26.53 -7.24
C GLY A 343 22.64 -26.17 -6.13
N LEU A 344 22.53 -24.94 -5.58
CA LEU A 344 23.38 -24.50 -4.48
C LEU A 344 23.21 -25.37 -3.24
N ALA A 345 21.98 -25.73 -2.87
CA ALA A 345 21.68 -26.61 -1.73
C ALA A 345 22.32 -28.01 -1.87
N MET A 346 22.51 -28.50 -3.10
CA MET A 346 23.17 -29.79 -3.35
C MET A 346 24.70 -29.71 -3.42
N ASN A 347 25.28 -28.53 -3.47
CA ASN A 347 26.72 -28.33 -3.60
C ASN A 347 27.40 -27.85 -2.31
N VAL A 348 26.70 -27.76 -1.20
CA VAL A 348 27.27 -27.48 0.13
C VAL A 348 27.90 -28.74 0.75
N VAL A 349 28.66 -28.60 1.83
CA VAL A 349 29.32 -29.71 2.57
C VAL A 349 28.27 -30.49 3.35
N GLY A 350 28.24 -31.81 3.16
CA GLY A 350 27.39 -32.70 3.92
C GLY A 350 27.10 -34.05 3.25
N PRO A 351 26.49 -34.98 3.93
CA PRO A 351 26.04 -36.24 3.32
C PRO A 351 24.86 -35.99 2.38
N THR A 352 24.81 -36.74 1.27
CA THR A 352 23.80 -36.54 0.20
C THR A 352 22.35 -36.55 0.71
N THR A 353 22.05 -37.43 1.67
CA THR A 353 20.71 -37.49 2.30
C THR A 353 20.33 -36.17 2.97
N LEU A 354 21.24 -35.56 3.73
CA LEU A 354 21.01 -34.28 4.39
C LEU A 354 20.84 -33.14 3.36
N LEU A 355 21.64 -33.18 2.29
CA LEU A 355 21.54 -32.19 1.20
C LEU A 355 20.20 -32.30 0.45
N LEU A 356 19.67 -33.50 0.25
CA LEU A 356 18.34 -33.71 -0.33
C LEU A 356 17.22 -33.13 0.57
N PHE A 357 17.28 -33.36 1.89
CA PHE A 357 16.33 -32.74 2.82
C PHE A 357 16.42 -31.22 2.80
N PHE A 358 17.64 -30.70 2.75
CA PHE A 358 17.85 -29.25 2.64
C PHE A 358 17.34 -28.69 1.31
N GLN A 359 17.58 -29.38 0.22
CA GLN A 359 17.04 -29.04 -1.10
C GLN A 359 15.51 -29.06 -1.09
N ALA A 360 14.89 -30.10 -0.50
CA ALA A 360 13.43 -30.19 -0.36
C ALA A 360 12.87 -29.01 0.44
N PHE A 361 13.55 -28.61 1.52
CA PHE A 361 13.19 -27.44 2.30
C PHE A 361 13.29 -26.14 1.46
N VAL A 362 14.38 -25.97 0.71
CA VAL A 362 14.59 -24.81 -0.18
C VAL A 362 13.51 -24.75 -1.27
N VAL A 363 13.20 -25.89 -1.89
CA VAL A 363 12.15 -25.97 -2.93
C VAL A 363 10.77 -25.68 -2.34
N PHE A 364 10.47 -26.20 -1.14
CA PHE A 364 9.21 -25.88 -0.46
C PHE A 364 9.06 -24.39 -0.16
N VAL A 365 10.09 -23.75 0.38
CA VAL A 365 10.09 -22.31 0.66
C VAL A 365 10.02 -21.51 -0.64
N GLY A 366 10.77 -21.93 -1.67
CA GLY A 366 10.73 -21.33 -3.01
C GLY A 366 9.33 -21.40 -3.61
N PHE A 367 8.66 -22.55 -3.49
CA PHE A 367 7.27 -22.70 -3.95
C PHE A 367 6.32 -21.75 -3.22
N LEU A 368 6.45 -21.57 -1.90
CA LEU A 368 5.62 -20.63 -1.14
C LEU A 368 5.80 -19.19 -1.62
N ILE A 369 7.05 -18.72 -1.77
CA ILE A 369 7.33 -17.35 -2.21
C ILE A 369 6.89 -17.12 -3.65
N LEU A 370 7.27 -18.03 -4.57
CA LEU A 370 6.94 -17.92 -5.98
C LEU A 370 5.43 -17.98 -6.21
N SER A 371 4.71 -18.79 -5.43
CA SER A 371 3.25 -18.82 -5.43
C SER A 371 2.66 -17.52 -4.87
N GLY A 372 3.26 -16.97 -3.80
CA GLY A 372 2.89 -15.66 -3.26
C GLY A 372 3.06 -14.55 -4.31
N ALA A 373 4.12 -14.57 -5.10
CA ALA A 373 4.34 -13.61 -6.18
C ALA A 373 3.25 -13.68 -7.28
N ILE A 374 2.74 -14.88 -7.62
CA ILE A 374 1.59 -15.02 -8.53
C ILE A 374 0.37 -14.29 -7.96
N ASN A 375 0.07 -14.51 -6.68
CA ASN A 375 -1.04 -13.84 -6.01
C ASN A 375 -0.86 -12.32 -5.98
N THR A 376 0.34 -11.85 -5.62
CA THR A 376 0.68 -10.42 -5.61
C THR A 376 0.53 -9.79 -6.99
N ALA A 377 0.93 -10.49 -8.06
CA ALA A 377 0.75 -10.04 -9.44
C ALA A 377 -0.72 -9.87 -9.81
N ILE A 378 -1.61 -10.81 -9.43
CA ILE A 378 -3.06 -10.71 -9.68
C ILE A 378 -3.65 -9.52 -8.90
N VAL A 379 -3.33 -9.40 -7.62
CA VAL A 379 -3.85 -8.33 -6.75
C VAL A 379 -3.31 -6.96 -7.17
N GLY A 380 -2.03 -6.87 -7.48
CA GLY A 380 -1.36 -5.66 -7.95
C GLY A 380 -1.93 -5.16 -9.28
N SER A 381 -2.05 -6.05 -10.28
CA SER A 381 -2.70 -5.74 -11.56
C SER A 381 -4.13 -5.24 -11.37
N ASN A 382 -4.90 -5.93 -10.54
CA ASN A 382 -6.28 -5.55 -10.24
C ASN A 382 -6.35 -4.17 -9.57
N GLY A 383 -5.44 -3.88 -8.66
CA GLY A 383 -5.31 -2.57 -8.01
C GLY A 383 -4.98 -1.44 -8.99
N VAL A 384 -4.05 -1.66 -9.91
CA VAL A 384 -3.68 -0.69 -10.95
C VAL A 384 -4.85 -0.44 -11.89
N LEU A 385 -5.51 -1.50 -12.41
CA LEU A 385 -6.65 -1.37 -13.31
C LEU A 385 -7.86 -0.70 -12.66
N ASN A 386 -8.12 -0.98 -11.37
CA ASN A 386 -9.15 -0.27 -10.62
C ASN A 386 -8.86 1.23 -10.59
N ARG A 387 -7.60 1.63 -10.35
CA ARG A 387 -7.20 3.04 -10.32
C ARG A 387 -7.36 3.71 -11.68
N VAL A 388 -6.94 3.06 -12.76
CA VAL A 388 -7.11 3.53 -14.14
C VAL A 388 -8.61 3.69 -14.49
N SER A 389 -9.44 2.78 -13.97
CA SER A 389 -10.89 2.83 -14.12
C SER A 389 -11.54 3.97 -13.30
N GLU A 390 -11.07 4.20 -12.06
CA GLU A 390 -11.49 5.33 -11.22
C GLU A 390 -11.28 6.67 -11.93
N ASP A 391 -10.17 6.82 -12.64
CA ASP A 391 -9.87 8.01 -13.45
C ASP A 391 -10.68 8.08 -14.76
N GLY A 392 -11.60 7.15 -15.00
CA GLY A 392 -12.49 7.13 -16.16
C GLY A 392 -11.87 6.63 -17.46
N VAL A 393 -10.65 6.10 -17.41
CA VAL A 393 -9.94 5.55 -18.58
C VAL A 393 -10.47 4.17 -18.98
N MET A 394 -10.95 3.37 -18.01
CA MET A 394 -11.67 2.12 -18.28
C MET A 394 -13.17 2.28 -18.01
N THR A 395 -13.99 1.51 -18.74
CA THR A 395 -15.43 1.53 -18.54
C THR A 395 -15.83 0.92 -17.19
N ASP A 396 -16.92 1.44 -16.59
CA ASP A 396 -17.49 0.94 -15.32
C ASP A 396 -17.90 -0.53 -15.40
N TRP A 397 -18.08 -1.07 -16.62
CA TRP A 397 -18.35 -2.49 -16.82
C TRP A 397 -17.28 -3.39 -16.21
N PHE A 398 -16.00 -3.00 -16.30
CA PHE A 398 -14.90 -3.77 -15.70
C PHE A 398 -14.90 -3.71 -14.17
N ARG A 399 -15.35 -2.59 -13.58
CA ARG A 399 -15.42 -2.38 -12.12
C ARG A 399 -16.62 -3.05 -11.47
N ALA A 400 -17.66 -3.41 -12.27
CA ALA A 400 -18.90 -3.96 -11.72
C ALA A 400 -18.59 -5.14 -10.77
N PRO A 401 -19.00 -5.05 -9.50
CA PRO A 401 -18.69 -6.07 -8.51
C PRO A 401 -19.43 -7.36 -8.78
N HIS A 402 -18.82 -8.47 -8.40
CA HIS A 402 -19.47 -9.78 -8.45
C HIS A 402 -20.67 -9.80 -7.48
N LYS A 403 -21.86 -10.21 -7.95
CA LYS A 403 -23.11 -10.17 -7.18
C LYS A 403 -23.02 -10.85 -5.80
N ARG A 404 -22.24 -11.95 -5.68
CA ARG A 404 -22.11 -12.72 -4.45
C ARG A 404 -20.90 -12.33 -3.61
N TYR A 405 -19.75 -12.00 -4.24
CA TYR A 405 -18.46 -11.85 -3.56
C TYR A 405 -17.97 -10.39 -3.47
N GLY A 406 -18.59 -9.47 -4.20
CA GLY A 406 -18.23 -8.05 -4.23
C GLY A 406 -16.86 -7.73 -4.87
N THR A 407 -16.21 -8.72 -5.51
CA THR A 407 -14.90 -8.56 -6.15
C THR A 407 -15.03 -8.06 -7.57
N THR A 408 -13.99 -7.41 -8.10
CA THR A 408 -13.89 -6.96 -9.50
C THR A 408 -13.54 -8.12 -10.43
N TYR A 409 -14.39 -9.13 -10.46
CA TYR A 409 -14.13 -10.43 -11.09
C TYR A 409 -13.77 -10.35 -12.58
N ARG A 410 -14.29 -9.35 -13.31
CA ARG A 410 -13.98 -9.18 -14.74
C ARG A 410 -12.54 -8.77 -14.99
N MET A 411 -12.02 -7.88 -14.14
CA MET A 411 -10.59 -7.53 -14.18
C MET A 411 -9.72 -8.70 -13.80
N ILE A 412 -10.07 -9.42 -12.74
CA ILE A 412 -9.35 -10.63 -12.30
C ILE A 412 -9.35 -11.68 -13.41
N ASN A 413 -10.48 -11.93 -14.08
CA ASN A 413 -10.58 -12.87 -15.21
C ASN A 413 -9.66 -12.46 -16.36
N MET A 414 -9.64 -11.18 -16.71
CA MET A 414 -8.79 -10.67 -17.79
C MET A 414 -7.30 -10.84 -17.44
N ILE A 415 -6.89 -10.49 -16.22
CA ILE A 415 -5.51 -10.62 -15.75
C ILE A 415 -5.05 -12.08 -15.82
N VAL A 416 -5.83 -12.99 -15.25
CA VAL A 416 -5.50 -14.42 -15.20
C VAL A 416 -5.50 -15.04 -16.60
N LEU A 417 -6.43 -14.67 -17.46
CA LEU A 417 -6.44 -15.10 -18.85
C LEU A 417 -5.14 -14.71 -19.56
N LEU A 418 -4.68 -13.48 -19.40
CA LEU A 418 -3.42 -12.99 -19.97
C LEU A 418 -2.22 -13.73 -19.39
N GLN A 419 -2.19 -14.01 -18.08
CA GLN A 419 -1.14 -14.81 -17.46
C GLN A 419 -1.12 -16.25 -18.02
N LEU A 420 -2.28 -16.90 -18.18
CA LEU A 420 -2.35 -18.25 -18.75
C LEU A 420 -1.92 -18.26 -20.23
N ILE A 421 -2.31 -17.27 -21.03
CA ILE A 421 -1.83 -17.12 -22.41
C ILE A 421 -0.30 -16.98 -22.43
N THR A 422 0.27 -16.23 -21.51
CA THR A 422 1.72 -16.02 -21.40
C THR A 422 2.45 -17.32 -21.00
N ILE A 423 1.91 -18.09 -20.04
CA ILE A 423 2.46 -19.40 -19.65
C ILE A 423 2.48 -20.36 -20.85
N ILE A 424 1.39 -20.43 -21.59
CA ILE A 424 1.28 -21.31 -22.77
C ILE A 424 2.20 -20.82 -23.89
N GLY A 425 2.22 -19.52 -24.17
CA GLY A 425 3.03 -18.90 -25.21
C GLY A 425 4.53 -19.03 -24.98
N SER A 426 4.98 -18.93 -23.74
CA SER A 426 6.39 -19.13 -23.35
C SER A 426 6.82 -20.59 -23.34
N ARG A 427 5.87 -21.55 -23.48
CA ARG A 427 6.13 -22.98 -23.35
C ARG A 427 6.89 -23.39 -22.08
N GLY A 428 6.80 -22.58 -21.04
CA GLY A 428 7.49 -22.80 -19.78
C GLY A 428 9.00 -22.48 -19.79
N GLU A 429 9.46 -21.67 -20.73
CA GLU A 429 10.85 -21.19 -20.76
C GLU A 429 11.05 -19.99 -19.87
N VAL A 430 11.74 -20.19 -18.72
CA VAL A 430 12.00 -19.14 -17.73
C VAL A 430 12.82 -17.98 -18.32
N TYR A 431 13.79 -18.28 -19.18
CA TYR A 431 14.65 -17.27 -19.79
C TYR A 431 13.84 -16.30 -20.67
N VAL A 432 12.96 -16.81 -21.52
CA VAL A 432 12.09 -15.98 -22.38
C VAL A 432 11.15 -15.11 -21.55
N LEU A 433 10.56 -15.68 -20.49
CA LEU A 433 9.73 -14.93 -19.56
C LEU A 433 10.52 -13.82 -18.84
N GLY A 434 11.74 -14.11 -18.39
CA GLY A 434 12.60 -13.15 -17.72
C GLY A 434 13.04 -12.00 -18.62
N GLU A 435 13.38 -12.29 -19.87
CA GLU A 435 13.72 -11.28 -20.86
C GLU A 435 12.53 -10.34 -21.12
N ALA A 436 11.34 -10.90 -21.33
CA ALA A 436 10.12 -10.10 -21.51
C ALA A 436 9.78 -9.28 -20.27
N TYR A 437 9.92 -9.87 -19.11
CA TYR A 437 9.65 -9.23 -17.81
C TYR A 437 10.55 -8.01 -17.55
N ALA A 438 11.84 -8.12 -17.80
CA ALA A 438 12.79 -7.03 -17.64
C ALA A 438 12.44 -5.79 -18.48
N PHE A 439 11.77 -5.95 -19.62
CA PHE A 439 11.28 -4.84 -20.43
C PHE A 439 10.23 -4.00 -19.67
N GLY A 440 9.21 -4.65 -19.12
CA GLY A 440 8.14 -3.97 -18.36
C GLY A 440 8.67 -3.22 -17.13
N VAL A 441 9.50 -3.89 -16.33
CA VAL A 441 10.13 -3.34 -15.12
C VAL A 441 10.90 -2.06 -15.42
N VAL A 442 11.83 -2.09 -16.40
CA VAL A 442 12.71 -0.94 -16.67
C VAL A 442 11.93 0.26 -17.19
N TRP A 443 10.97 0.04 -18.12
CA TRP A 443 10.17 1.12 -18.65
C TRP A 443 9.25 1.75 -17.62
N SER A 444 8.66 0.95 -16.71
CA SER A 444 7.84 1.49 -15.62
C SER A 444 8.64 2.38 -14.68
N PHE A 445 9.87 1.99 -14.34
CA PHE A 445 10.78 2.78 -13.51
C PHE A 445 11.28 4.04 -14.22
N ALA A 446 11.61 3.94 -15.51
CA ALA A 446 12.08 5.07 -16.31
C ALA A 446 11.00 6.17 -16.42
N PHE A 447 9.75 5.80 -16.77
CA PHE A 447 8.65 6.76 -16.81
C PHE A 447 8.39 7.40 -15.45
N LYS A 448 8.47 6.65 -14.37
CA LYS A 448 8.28 7.20 -13.02
C LYS A 448 9.41 8.15 -12.64
N GLY A 449 10.66 7.80 -12.93
CA GLY A 449 11.82 8.67 -12.70
C GLY A 449 11.71 9.99 -13.46
N LEU A 450 11.34 9.94 -14.73
CA LEU A 450 11.11 11.11 -15.55
C LEU A 450 9.97 11.97 -15.01
N ALA A 451 8.84 11.35 -14.66
CA ALA A 451 7.70 12.07 -14.12
C ALA A 451 8.05 12.80 -12.82
N MET A 452 8.81 12.16 -11.92
CA MET A 452 9.27 12.79 -10.69
C MET A 452 10.24 13.95 -10.97
N LEU A 453 11.09 13.82 -12.00
CA LEU A 453 11.97 14.89 -12.44
C LEU A 453 11.18 16.09 -12.97
N VAL A 454 10.15 15.86 -13.78
CA VAL A 454 9.25 16.91 -14.28
C VAL A 454 8.52 17.60 -13.13
N LEU A 455 7.98 16.82 -12.16
CA LEU A 455 7.29 17.37 -10.99
C LEU A 455 8.19 18.19 -10.07
N ARG A 456 9.53 18.03 -10.11
CA ARG A 456 10.45 18.91 -9.38
C ARG A 456 10.42 20.35 -9.87
N TYR A 457 10.09 20.56 -11.15
CA TYR A 457 10.03 21.89 -11.77
C TYR A 457 8.60 22.44 -11.86
N THR A 458 7.60 21.57 -12.01
CA THR A 458 6.20 21.99 -12.21
C THR A 458 5.42 22.13 -10.90
N ASP A 459 5.71 21.29 -9.89
CA ASP A 459 5.05 21.34 -8.59
C ASP A 459 6.03 21.80 -7.49
N LYS A 460 5.85 23.02 -7.01
CA LYS A 460 6.67 23.68 -5.97
C LYS A 460 6.16 23.46 -4.56
N SER A 461 5.13 22.62 -4.36
CA SER A 461 4.62 22.31 -3.03
C SER A 461 5.72 21.72 -2.13
N PRO A 462 5.72 22.02 -0.83
CA PRO A 462 6.71 21.48 0.10
C PRO A 462 6.58 19.95 0.15
N ARG A 463 7.72 19.26 0.05
CA ARG A 463 7.80 17.80 0.09
C ARG A 463 8.41 17.35 1.40
N GLU A 464 7.78 16.40 2.04
CA GLU A 464 8.26 15.81 3.29
C GLU A 464 9.64 15.14 3.13
N TRP A 465 9.89 14.58 1.94
CA TRP A 465 11.17 13.96 1.61
C TRP A 465 11.48 14.10 0.12
N LYS A 466 12.78 14.22 -0.21
CA LYS A 466 13.28 14.36 -1.57
C LYS A 466 14.43 13.38 -1.82
N VAL A 467 14.54 12.86 -3.05
CA VAL A 467 15.71 12.09 -3.48
C VAL A 467 16.97 12.91 -3.23
N PRO A 468 18.00 12.34 -2.57
CA PRO A 468 19.24 13.05 -2.25
C PRO A 468 20.07 13.41 -3.50
N GLY A 469 21.07 14.27 -3.33
CA GLY A 469 21.94 14.74 -4.43
C GLY A 469 21.34 15.96 -5.16
N ASN A 470 20.77 16.91 -4.42
CA ASN A 470 20.26 18.16 -4.95
C ASN A 470 21.30 19.27 -4.80
N LEU A 471 21.59 20.00 -5.89
CA LEU A 471 22.39 21.22 -5.86
C LEU A 471 21.48 22.45 -5.89
N TYR A 472 21.83 23.46 -5.10
CA TYR A 472 21.08 24.69 -5.00
C TYR A 472 21.89 25.85 -5.57
N PHE A 473 21.38 26.50 -6.62
CA PHE A 473 21.92 27.73 -7.17
C PHE A 473 20.93 28.88 -6.91
N GLY A 474 21.18 29.62 -5.84
CA GLY A 474 20.25 30.65 -5.39
C GLY A 474 18.90 30.03 -5.01
N ARG A 475 17.83 30.38 -5.74
CA ARG A 475 16.47 29.83 -5.53
C ARG A 475 16.13 28.61 -6.38
N THR A 476 17.03 28.21 -7.28
CA THR A 476 16.81 27.08 -8.19
C THR A 476 17.44 25.82 -7.63
N GLU A 477 16.65 24.76 -7.48
CA GLU A 477 17.09 23.42 -7.10
C GLU A 477 17.34 22.60 -8.38
N ILE A 478 18.55 22.03 -8.51
CA ILE A 478 18.89 21.10 -9.58
C ILE A 478 18.98 19.70 -8.97
N PRO A 479 18.03 18.80 -9.26
CA PRO A 479 17.97 17.45 -8.69
C PRO A 479 18.90 16.49 -9.44
N ILE A 480 20.21 16.61 -9.24
CA ILE A 480 21.22 15.80 -9.94
C ILE A 480 21.05 14.32 -9.63
N GLY A 481 20.83 13.96 -8.36
CA GLY A 481 20.64 12.56 -7.97
C GLY A 481 19.46 11.90 -8.68
N LEU A 482 18.31 12.56 -8.68
CA LEU A 482 17.10 12.09 -9.39
C LEU A 482 17.34 12.06 -10.91
N GLY A 483 18.02 13.06 -11.47
CA GLY A 483 18.37 13.12 -12.88
C GLY A 483 19.31 11.99 -13.32
N ALA A 484 20.32 11.67 -12.51
CA ALA A 484 21.25 10.56 -12.76
C ALA A 484 20.51 9.21 -12.75
N ILE A 485 19.65 8.96 -11.75
CA ILE A 485 18.86 7.73 -11.68
C ILE A 485 17.97 7.59 -12.92
N ALA A 486 17.24 8.66 -13.28
CA ALA A 486 16.38 8.66 -14.47
C ALA A 486 17.19 8.42 -15.75
N ALA A 487 18.36 9.05 -15.90
CA ALA A 487 19.25 8.87 -17.06
C ALA A 487 19.73 7.42 -17.19
N VAL A 488 20.17 6.78 -16.09
CA VAL A 488 20.58 5.37 -16.11
C VAL A 488 19.41 4.47 -16.50
N LEU A 489 18.21 4.69 -15.94
CA LEU A 489 17.02 3.91 -16.27
C LEU A 489 16.63 4.05 -17.75
N PHE A 490 16.65 5.26 -18.31
CA PHE A 490 16.36 5.48 -19.73
C PHE A 490 17.45 4.89 -20.65
N LEU A 491 18.71 4.99 -20.26
CA LEU A 491 19.81 4.40 -21.01
C LEU A 491 19.68 2.88 -21.10
N VAL A 492 19.38 2.23 -19.95
CA VAL A 492 19.15 0.77 -19.90
C VAL A 492 17.87 0.38 -20.64
N ALA A 493 16.77 1.15 -20.48
CA ALA A 493 15.52 0.92 -21.19
C ALA A 493 15.71 1.01 -22.72
N GLY A 494 16.42 2.05 -23.17
CA GLY A 494 16.76 2.25 -24.58
C GLY A 494 17.62 1.10 -25.14
N LEU A 495 18.66 0.68 -24.39
CA LEU A 495 19.52 -0.43 -24.82
C LEU A 495 18.74 -1.76 -24.88
N ASN A 496 17.87 -2.03 -23.91
CA ASN A 496 17.02 -3.23 -23.91
C ASN A 496 16.09 -3.33 -25.13
N LEU A 497 15.67 -2.18 -25.74
CA LEU A 497 14.92 -2.19 -26.99
C LEU A 497 15.68 -2.90 -28.14
N PHE A 498 17.00 -2.81 -28.14
CA PHE A 498 17.83 -3.37 -29.21
C PHE A 498 18.40 -4.74 -28.86
N THR A 499 18.59 -5.03 -27.58
CA THR A 499 19.21 -6.27 -27.13
C THR A 499 18.23 -7.38 -26.78
N LYS A 500 16.96 -7.04 -26.49
CA LYS A 500 15.93 -8.01 -26.12
C LYS A 500 14.82 -8.08 -27.17
N GLU A 501 15.08 -8.82 -28.26
CA GLU A 501 14.20 -8.86 -29.43
C GLU A 501 12.77 -9.32 -29.07
N VAL A 502 12.63 -10.48 -28.43
CA VAL A 502 11.31 -11.05 -28.04
C VAL A 502 10.58 -10.15 -27.06
N ALA A 503 11.32 -9.61 -26.08
CA ALA A 503 10.78 -8.69 -25.09
C ALA A 503 10.26 -7.40 -25.73
N THR A 504 11.01 -6.83 -26.66
CA THR A 504 10.66 -5.57 -27.32
C THR A 504 9.41 -5.76 -28.20
N ILE A 505 9.37 -6.82 -29.02
CA ILE A 505 8.21 -7.08 -29.85
C ILE A 505 6.97 -7.31 -28.99
N SER A 506 7.04 -8.20 -27.99
CA SER A 506 5.91 -8.53 -27.14
C SER A 506 5.48 -7.34 -26.29
N GLY A 507 6.41 -6.59 -25.70
CA GLY A 507 6.12 -5.42 -24.85
C GLY A 507 5.54 -4.25 -25.64
N VAL A 508 6.05 -3.96 -26.85
CA VAL A 508 5.52 -2.91 -27.73
C VAL A 508 4.11 -3.28 -28.22
N VAL A 509 3.91 -4.53 -28.69
CA VAL A 509 2.58 -4.99 -29.12
C VAL A 509 1.58 -4.91 -27.96
N PHE A 510 1.97 -5.40 -26.77
CA PHE A 510 1.13 -5.31 -25.57
C PHE A 510 0.78 -3.85 -25.23
N THR A 511 1.78 -2.96 -25.24
CA THR A 511 1.59 -1.54 -24.95
C THR A 511 0.63 -0.89 -25.95
N ILE A 512 0.75 -1.17 -27.25
CA ILE A 512 -0.15 -0.66 -28.29
C ILE A 512 -1.58 -1.17 -28.05
N VAL A 513 -1.74 -2.45 -27.77
CA VAL A 513 -3.06 -3.07 -27.52
C VAL A 513 -3.72 -2.42 -26.29
N PHE A 514 -3.02 -2.35 -25.16
CA PHE A 514 -3.56 -1.77 -23.93
C PHE A 514 -3.82 -0.26 -24.06
N TYR A 515 -2.91 0.48 -24.69
CA TYR A 515 -3.12 1.90 -25.00
C TYR A 515 -4.38 2.13 -25.85
N THR A 516 -4.60 1.27 -26.85
CA THR A 516 -5.78 1.33 -27.71
C THR A 516 -7.06 1.02 -26.93
N ILE A 517 -7.04 -0.04 -26.09
CA ILE A 517 -8.15 -0.39 -25.20
C ILE A 517 -8.47 0.78 -24.25
N PHE A 518 -7.48 1.35 -23.59
CA PHE A 518 -7.67 2.48 -22.70
C PHE A 518 -8.22 3.71 -23.42
N SER A 519 -7.71 4.02 -24.63
CA SER A 519 -8.13 5.19 -25.39
C SER A 519 -9.56 5.06 -25.94
N ILE A 520 -9.94 3.86 -26.41
CA ILE A 520 -11.32 3.58 -26.85
C ILE A 520 -12.28 3.63 -25.65
N SER A 521 -11.90 2.99 -24.54
CA SER A 521 -12.69 2.94 -23.32
C SER A 521 -12.93 4.33 -22.75
N GLU A 522 -11.89 5.17 -22.70
CA GLU A 522 -11.97 6.56 -22.26
C GLU A 522 -12.93 7.39 -23.14
N ARG A 523 -12.85 7.24 -24.48
CA ARG A 523 -13.78 7.90 -25.43
C ARG A 523 -15.23 7.49 -25.20
N ILE A 524 -15.47 6.19 -24.93
CA ILE A 524 -16.80 5.67 -24.62
C ILE A 524 -17.33 6.30 -23.32
N ASN A 525 -16.48 6.38 -22.29
CA ASN A 525 -16.84 6.99 -21.02
C ASN A 525 -17.12 8.49 -21.16
N GLN A 526 -16.30 9.22 -21.91
CA GLN A 526 -16.51 10.65 -22.15
C GLN A 526 -17.83 10.92 -22.88
N ARG A 527 -18.22 10.09 -23.84
CA ARG A 527 -19.52 10.19 -24.53
C ARG A 527 -20.69 9.90 -23.58
N LYS A 528 -20.54 8.96 -22.64
CA LYS A 528 -21.57 8.66 -21.62
C LYS A 528 -21.67 9.76 -20.56
N LYS A 529 -20.54 10.38 -20.17
CA LYS A 529 -20.50 11.47 -19.19
C LYS A 529 -21.17 12.76 -19.66
N SER A 530 -21.34 12.99 -20.96
CA SER A 530 -22.13 14.11 -21.47
C SER A 530 -23.61 14.03 -21.12
N HIS A 531 -24.10 12.88 -20.66
CA HIS A 531 -25.47 12.65 -20.21
C HIS A 531 -25.63 12.42 -18.69
N HIS A 532 -24.55 12.21 -17.93
CA HIS A 532 -24.61 12.07 -16.48
C HIS A 532 -23.46 12.87 -15.85
N THR A 533 -23.81 13.67 -14.85
CA THR A 533 -22.88 14.45 -14.01
C THR A 533 -21.72 13.56 -13.54
N ALA A 534 -20.51 14.09 -13.61
CA ALA A 534 -19.29 13.38 -13.27
C ALA A 534 -19.42 12.52 -12.01
N ALA A 535 -19.48 11.22 -12.22
CA ALA A 535 -19.23 10.29 -11.11
C ALA A 535 -17.73 10.35 -10.82
N ASP A 536 -17.35 11.15 -9.82
CA ASP A 536 -16.01 11.12 -9.25
C ASP A 536 -15.68 9.70 -8.80
N SER A 537 -14.43 9.36 -8.82
CA SER A 537 -13.90 8.08 -8.33
C SER A 537 -14.37 7.82 -6.89
N LEU A 538 -15.42 7.02 -6.74
CA LEU A 538 -16.03 6.74 -5.44
C LEU A 538 -15.48 5.43 -4.89
N ASP A 539 -15.04 5.44 -3.63
CA ASP A 539 -14.67 4.21 -2.93
C ASP A 539 -15.89 3.31 -2.75
N GLN A 540 -15.68 2.00 -2.78
CA GLN A 540 -16.74 1.04 -2.51
C GLN A 540 -16.85 0.81 -1.01
N PHE A 541 -18.03 1.12 -0.45
CA PHE A 541 -18.34 0.89 0.95
C PHE A 541 -19.20 -0.36 1.11
N ARG A 542 -18.88 -1.13 2.15
CA ARG A 542 -19.77 -2.18 2.65
C ARG A 542 -20.65 -1.54 3.71
N LEU A 543 -21.95 -1.56 3.49
CA LEU A 543 -22.95 -0.94 4.37
C LEU A 543 -23.56 -1.99 5.29
N ALA A 544 -23.52 -1.74 6.60
CA ALA A 544 -24.27 -2.46 7.61
C ALA A 544 -25.37 -1.54 8.12
N TYR A 545 -26.59 -2.06 8.19
CA TYR A 545 -27.79 -1.32 8.64
C TYR A 545 -28.17 -1.81 10.03
N GLU A 546 -27.91 -0.98 11.02
CA GLU A 546 -28.15 -1.28 12.44
C GLU A 546 -29.39 -0.52 12.94
N GLN A 547 -30.05 -1.05 13.97
CA GLN A 547 -31.25 -0.41 14.52
C GLN A 547 -30.92 0.84 15.33
N ASP A 548 -29.76 0.82 16.00
CA ASP A 548 -29.30 1.88 16.89
C ASP A 548 -27.80 2.08 16.78
N VAL A 549 -27.32 3.25 17.20
CA VAL A 549 -25.89 3.53 17.38
C VAL A 549 -25.45 2.86 18.68
N THR A 550 -24.55 1.90 18.60
CA THR A 550 -23.89 1.27 19.76
C THR A 550 -22.39 1.20 19.53
N ARG A 551 -21.62 1.09 20.61
CA ARG A 551 -20.16 0.93 20.49
C ARG A 551 -19.79 -0.34 19.72
N GLU A 552 -20.56 -1.41 19.93
CA GLU A 552 -20.36 -2.70 19.30
C GLU A 552 -20.64 -2.63 17.78
N SER A 553 -21.68 -1.90 17.36
CA SER A 553 -22.00 -1.73 15.93
C SER A 553 -20.93 -0.96 15.15
N VAL A 554 -20.24 -0.04 15.84
CA VAL A 554 -19.20 0.82 15.26
C VAL A 554 -17.78 0.33 15.60
N HIS A 555 -17.64 -0.75 16.42
CA HIS A 555 -16.37 -1.30 16.88
C HIS A 555 -15.47 -0.29 17.60
N ALA A 556 -16.06 0.68 18.32
CA ALA A 556 -15.33 1.74 18.99
C ALA A 556 -15.11 1.45 20.49
N ARG A 557 -13.92 1.74 21.00
CA ARG A 557 -13.60 1.68 22.42
C ARG A 557 -14.28 2.83 23.18
N PRO A 558 -14.54 2.68 24.49
CA PRO A 558 -15.04 3.78 25.31
C PRO A 558 -14.01 4.92 25.36
N GLY A 559 -14.49 6.16 25.51
CA GLY A 559 -13.61 7.34 25.53
C GLY A 559 -13.10 7.74 24.13
N ASN A 560 -13.72 7.24 23.04
CA ASN A 560 -13.39 7.58 21.66
C ASN A 560 -13.57 9.08 21.36
N THR A 561 -13.02 9.50 20.22
CA THR A 561 -13.22 10.85 19.69
C THR A 561 -14.21 10.80 18.54
N MET A 562 -15.39 11.36 18.74
CA MET A 562 -16.41 11.46 17.70
C MET A 562 -16.24 12.78 16.93
N VAL A 563 -16.22 12.72 15.60
CA VAL A 563 -16.08 13.87 14.69
C VAL A 563 -17.36 14.03 13.88
N ALA A 564 -18.07 15.12 14.06
CA ALA A 564 -19.25 15.42 13.28
C ALA A 564 -18.88 16.16 12.00
N VAL A 565 -19.14 15.55 10.84
CA VAL A 565 -18.84 16.11 9.52
C VAL A 565 -20.13 16.33 8.71
N ARG A 566 -20.18 17.45 7.99
CA ARG A 566 -21.32 17.78 7.17
C ARG A 566 -20.95 17.93 5.69
N ASP A 567 -19.84 18.58 5.39
CA ASP A 567 -19.48 18.95 4.03
C ASP A 567 -18.09 18.39 3.69
N TYR A 568 -17.98 17.77 2.53
CA TYR A 568 -16.73 17.22 2.02
C TYR A 568 -15.70 18.29 1.59
N ASN A 569 -16.06 19.58 1.56
CA ASN A 569 -15.14 20.70 1.29
C ASN A 569 -14.55 21.31 2.56
N THR A 570 -15.11 21.02 3.73
CA THR A 570 -14.69 21.60 5.02
C THR A 570 -14.37 20.48 6.01
N LEU A 571 -13.22 19.85 5.85
CA LEU A 571 -12.73 18.75 6.69
C LEU A 571 -11.54 19.13 7.58
N SER A 572 -11.24 20.44 7.76
CA SER A 572 -10.12 20.91 8.57
C SER A 572 -10.16 20.41 10.03
N HIS A 573 -11.36 20.34 10.63
CA HIS A 573 -11.57 19.80 11.97
C HIS A 573 -11.28 18.29 12.05
N LEU A 574 -11.59 17.52 11.00
CA LEU A 574 -11.18 16.11 10.91
C LEU A 574 -9.66 15.98 10.74
N GLU A 575 -9.04 16.80 9.90
CA GLU A 575 -7.59 16.82 9.73
C GLU A 575 -6.88 17.17 11.05
N TRP A 576 -7.42 18.11 11.81
CA TRP A 576 -6.95 18.42 13.15
C TRP A 576 -7.03 17.19 14.08
N VAL A 577 -8.17 16.50 14.14
CA VAL A 577 -8.33 15.28 14.94
C VAL A 577 -7.36 14.20 14.52
N LEU A 578 -7.22 13.95 13.22
CA LEU A 578 -6.28 12.96 12.67
C LEU A 578 -4.83 13.29 13.03
N THR A 579 -4.48 14.58 13.13
CA THR A 579 -3.13 15.01 13.51
C THR A 579 -2.87 14.82 15.00
N HIS A 580 -3.83 15.16 15.87
CA HIS A 580 -3.63 15.28 17.32
C HIS A 580 -4.10 14.06 18.15
N THR A 581 -4.88 13.14 17.56
CA THR A 581 -5.37 11.96 18.29
C THR A 581 -4.40 10.79 18.18
N ASN A 582 -4.02 10.19 19.30
CA ASN A 582 -3.30 8.91 19.32
C ASN A 582 -4.29 7.74 19.19
N THR A 583 -4.31 7.07 18.04
CA THR A 583 -5.23 5.96 17.76
C THR A 583 -4.90 4.67 18.49
N GLU A 584 -3.74 4.55 19.12
CA GLU A 584 -3.45 3.43 20.02
C GLU A 584 -4.29 3.50 21.30
N GLN A 585 -4.62 4.71 21.74
CA GLN A 585 -5.36 4.96 22.99
C GLN A 585 -6.85 5.27 22.75
N ARG A 586 -7.20 5.93 21.65
CA ARG A 586 -8.56 6.39 21.37
C ARG A 586 -8.93 6.16 19.92
N ASP A 587 -10.11 5.58 19.69
CA ASP A 587 -10.65 5.42 18.34
C ASP A 587 -11.25 6.73 17.83
N ILE A 588 -11.29 6.89 16.51
CA ILE A 588 -11.90 8.05 15.86
C ILE A 588 -13.17 7.57 15.13
N VAL A 589 -14.32 8.10 15.52
CA VAL A 589 -15.60 7.83 14.87
C VAL A 589 -16.02 9.07 14.09
N VAL A 590 -16.15 8.97 12.80
CA VAL A 590 -16.61 10.07 11.93
C VAL A 590 -18.08 9.88 11.61
N MET A 591 -18.88 10.84 12.05
CA MET A 591 -20.33 10.81 11.94
C MET A 591 -20.82 11.88 10.97
N THR A 592 -21.78 11.54 10.11
CA THR A 592 -22.58 12.50 9.37
C THR A 592 -24.06 12.33 9.69
N VAL A 593 -24.78 13.44 9.72
CA VAL A 593 -26.24 13.43 9.98
C VAL A 593 -26.99 13.62 8.70
N ARG A 594 -27.82 12.64 8.35
CA ARG A 594 -28.77 12.74 7.23
C ARG A 594 -30.05 13.42 7.73
N LEU A 595 -30.28 14.66 7.31
CA LEU A 595 -31.47 15.40 7.68
C LEU A 595 -32.71 14.85 6.96
N ILE A 596 -33.71 14.53 7.73
CA ILE A 596 -35.05 14.12 7.26
C ILE A 596 -35.94 15.34 7.36
N THR A 597 -36.30 15.93 6.22
CA THR A 597 -37.25 17.06 6.13
C THR A 597 -38.53 16.60 5.52
N GLY A 598 -39.65 16.71 6.25
CA GLY A 598 -40.99 16.45 5.76
C GLY A 598 -42.08 16.87 6.77
N PRO A 599 -43.29 17.27 6.36
CA PRO A 599 -44.33 17.71 7.27
C PRO A 599 -44.86 16.61 8.21
N ASP A 600 -44.61 15.35 7.92
CA ASP A 600 -44.94 14.17 8.77
C ASP A 600 -43.63 13.52 9.24
N SER A 601 -42.90 14.16 10.14
CA SER A 601 -41.64 13.65 10.71
C SER A 601 -41.83 12.57 11.79
N GLY A 602 -43.01 11.98 11.89
CA GLY A 602 -43.27 10.78 12.68
C GLY A 602 -43.28 9.55 11.78
N GLU A 603 -42.32 8.68 11.94
CA GLU A 603 -42.30 7.29 11.44
C GLU A 603 -42.52 7.07 9.94
N ARG A 604 -41.77 7.76 9.06
CA ARG A 604 -41.62 7.28 7.69
C ARG A 604 -40.41 6.32 7.61
N ASP A 605 -40.75 5.09 7.18
CA ASP A 605 -39.74 4.10 6.76
C ASP A 605 -38.87 4.69 5.66
N LEU A 606 -37.66 5.15 6.03
CA LEU A 606 -36.63 5.46 5.05
C LEU A 606 -36.13 4.15 4.46
N TYR A 607 -36.32 4.01 3.15
CA TYR A 607 -35.68 2.92 2.43
C TYR A 607 -34.13 3.02 2.59
N ASN A 608 -33.51 1.88 2.74
CA ASN A 608 -32.04 1.79 2.91
C ASN A 608 -31.27 2.61 1.86
N ASP A 609 -31.79 2.70 0.64
CA ASP A 609 -31.19 3.45 -0.47
C ASP A 609 -31.20 4.98 -0.26
N MET A 610 -32.02 5.49 0.65
CA MET A 610 -32.13 6.92 0.96
C MET A 610 -31.16 7.37 2.06
N LEU A 611 -30.59 6.45 2.83
CA LEU A 611 -29.67 6.75 3.93
C LEU A 611 -28.23 6.92 3.48
N PHE A 612 -27.85 6.27 2.40
CA PHE A 612 -26.50 6.34 1.83
C PHE A 612 -26.57 6.67 0.34
N THR A 613 -26.52 7.95 0.03
CA THR A 613 -26.63 8.47 -1.34
C THR A 613 -25.25 8.81 -1.90
N ASP A 614 -25.20 9.27 -3.14
CA ASP A 614 -23.96 9.77 -3.78
C ASP A 614 -23.27 10.86 -2.96
N TYR A 615 -24.03 11.63 -2.14
CA TYR A 615 -23.46 12.65 -1.28
C TYR A 615 -22.63 12.03 -0.13
N GLU A 616 -23.22 11.10 0.63
CA GLU A 616 -22.55 10.39 1.72
C GLU A 616 -21.37 9.58 1.19
N GLN A 617 -21.52 8.98 0.03
CA GLN A 617 -20.45 8.25 -0.63
C GLN A 617 -19.27 9.14 -0.99
N ARG A 618 -19.51 10.34 -1.55
CA ARG A 618 -18.46 11.34 -1.84
C ARG A 618 -17.80 11.87 -0.58
N LEU A 619 -18.60 12.17 0.44
CA LEU A 619 -18.12 12.64 1.73
C LEU A 619 -17.16 11.60 2.35
N PHE A 620 -17.59 10.35 2.43
CA PHE A 620 -16.81 9.27 3.02
C PHE A 620 -15.59 8.92 2.19
N THR A 621 -15.64 9.00 0.86
CA THR A 621 -14.46 8.85 0.00
C THR A 621 -13.38 9.88 0.34
N LYS A 622 -13.75 11.15 0.58
CA LYS A 622 -12.78 12.19 0.98
C LYS A 622 -12.28 11.98 2.41
N ILE A 623 -13.13 11.54 3.33
CA ILE A 623 -12.73 11.20 4.71
C ILE A 623 -11.71 10.05 4.69
N VAL A 624 -11.98 8.99 3.92
CA VAL A 624 -11.06 7.86 3.76
C VAL A 624 -9.72 8.32 3.17
N ALA A 625 -9.74 9.16 2.15
CA ALA A 625 -8.52 9.69 1.56
C ALA A 625 -7.69 10.50 2.57
N LEU A 626 -8.34 11.26 3.45
CA LEU A 626 -7.68 12.03 4.51
C LEU A 626 -7.14 11.10 5.61
N ALA A 627 -7.91 10.09 6.04
CA ALA A 627 -7.49 9.08 7.00
C ALA A 627 -6.29 8.27 6.48
N GLU A 628 -6.31 7.88 5.19
CA GLU A 628 -5.17 7.24 4.52
C GLU A 628 -3.92 8.14 4.49
N LYS A 629 -4.08 9.45 4.24
CA LYS A 629 -2.98 10.41 4.26
C LYS A 629 -2.27 10.41 5.61
N HIS A 630 -3.04 10.35 6.70
CA HIS A 630 -2.52 10.34 8.07
C HIS A 630 -2.17 8.94 8.60
N GLY A 631 -2.56 7.86 7.90
CA GLY A 631 -2.33 6.47 8.33
C GLY A 631 -3.07 6.10 9.61
N LYS A 632 -4.25 6.69 9.86
CA LYS A 632 -5.05 6.48 11.06
C LYS A 632 -6.42 5.90 10.72
N PRO A 633 -6.86 4.80 11.37
CA PRO A 633 -8.16 4.23 11.15
C PRO A 633 -9.27 5.16 11.65
N VAL A 634 -10.39 5.15 10.95
CA VAL A 634 -11.62 5.85 11.35
C VAL A 634 -12.82 4.95 11.09
N GLU A 635 -13.81 5.00 11.98
CA GLU A 635 -15.10 4.35 11.78
C GLU A 635 -16.09 5.35 11.19
N LEU A 636 -16.94 4.91 10.27
CA LEU A 636 -17.83 5.78 9.49
C LEU A 636 -19.29 5.51 9.82
N LEU A 637 -20.04 6.54 10.21
CA LEU A 637 -21.41 6.44 10.68
C LEU A 637 -22.32 7.47 10.00
N VAL A 638 -23.48 7.02 9.50
CA VAL A 638 -24.57 7.89 9.03
C VAL A 638 -25.75 7.75 9.96
N VAL A 639 -26.17 8.84 10.56
CA VAL A 639 -27.32 8.88 11.47
C VAL A 639 -28.44 9.72 10.86
N PRO A 640 -29.61 9.15 10.59
CA PRO A 640 -30.77 9.92 10.16
C PRO A 640 -31.39 10.65 11.35
N SER A 641 -31.68 11.95 11.21
CA SER A 641 -32.37 12.74 12.23
C SER A 641 -33.03 13.98 11.60
N ASN A 642 -33.98 14.53 12.30
CA ASN A 642 -34.57 15.84 12.01
C ASN A 642 -33.82 17.00 12.67
N ASN A 643 -32.93 16.70 13.66
CA ASN A 643 -32.13 17.68 14.37
C ASN A 643 -30.67 17.21 14.47
N VAL A 644 -29.76 18.00 13.89
CA VAL A 644 -28.32 17.67 13.84
C VAL A 644 -27.69 17.59 15.23
N PHE A 645 -27.98 18.55 16.10
CA PHE A 645 -27.40 18.62 17.45
C PHE A 645 -27.92 17.51 18.36
N GLU A 646 -29.17 17.14 18.22
CA GLU A 646 -29.74 16.02 18.94
C GLU A 646 -29.11 14.69 18.53
N ALA A 647 -28.94 14.47 17.22
CA ALA A 647 -28.25 13.29 16.70
C ALA A 647 -26.78 13.21 17.20
N ILE A 648 -26.06 14.35 17.20
CA ILE A 648 -24.67 14.41 17.71
C ILE A 648 -24.64 14.10 19.21
N ALA A 649 -25.51 14.72 20.00
CA ALA A 649 -25.55 14.51 21.45
C ALA A 649 -25.88 13.05 21.81
N GLN A 650 -26.90 12.48 21.16
CA GLN A 650 -27.33 11.11 21.36
C GLN A 650 -26.28 10.08 20.93
N ALA A 651 -25.63 10.29 19.76
CA ALA A 651 -24.56 9.44 19.30
C ALA A 651 -23.34 9.51 20.23
N GLY A 652 -22.94 10.71 20.67
CA GLY A 652 -21.84 10.90 21.61
C GLY A 652 -22.03 10.18 22.94
N LEU A 653 -23.27 10.22 23.48
CA LEU A 653 -23.63 9.50 24.70
C LEU A 653 -23.59 7.97 24.50
N ARG A 654 -24.24 7.47 23.43
CA ARG A 654 -24.34 6.02 23.13
C ARG A 654 -23.00 5.38 22.79
N LEU A 655 -22.10 6.12 22.13
CA LEU A 655 -20.75 5.69 21.82
C LEU A 655 -19.78 5.80 23.01
N ASP A 656 -20.25 6.37 24.15
CA ASP A 656 -19.44 6.63 25.31
C ASP A 656 -18.19 7.46 24.93
N SER A 657 -18.40 8.52 24.16
CA SER A 657 -17.33 9.34 23.61
C SER A 657 -16.74 10.25 24.70
N GLY A 658 -15.42 10.34 24.77
CA GLY A 658 -14.73 11.27 25.68
C GLY A 658 -14.62 12.67 25.07
N LYS A 659 -14.67 12.78 23.75
CA LYS A 659 -14.55 14.04 23.01
C LYS A 659 -15.46 14.04 21.77
N ILE A 660 -16.16 15.15 21.56
CA ILE A 660 -16.93 15.45 20.36
C ILE A 660 -16.26 16.63 19.64
N VAL A 661 -15.94 16.48 18.37
CA VAL A 661 -15.33 17.55 17.58
C VAL A 661 -16.22 17.91 16.40
N SER A 662 -16.39 19.19 16.15
CA SER A 662 -17.09 19.70 14.97
C SER A 662 -16.34 20.89 14.35
N GLY A 663 -16.59 21.16 13.09
CA GLY A 663 -16.17 22.41 12.46
C GLY A 663 -17.08 23.57 12.82
N SER A 664 -16.59 24.80 12.77
CA SER A 664 -17.43 25.98 12.92
C SER A 664 -18.46 26.10 11.79
N SER A 665 -19.65 26.55 12.13
CA SER A 665 -20.76 26.71 11.18
C SER A 665 -20.68 28.08 10.49
N ALA A 666 -20.87 28.11 9.17
CA ALA A 666 -21.00 29.37 8.44
C ALA A 666 -22.30 30.15 8.76
N LYS A 667 -23.28 29.52 9.43
CA LYS A 667 -24.60 30.10 9.71
C LYS A 667 -24.83 30.45 11.19
N MET A 668 -23.93 30.03 12.07
CA MET A 668 -24.07 30.17 13.54
C MET A 668 -22.69 30.50 14.10
N SER A 669 -22.67 31.38 15.10
CA SER A 669 -21.47 31.63 15.88
C SER A 669 -21.07 30.39 16.71
N VAL A 670 -19.81 30.32 17.13
CA VAL A 670 -19.30 29.22 17.97
C VAL A 670 -20.12 29.05 19.24
N GLN A 671 -20.49 30.17 19.89
CA GLN A 671 -21.29 30.16 21.10
C GLN A 671 -22.73 29.67 20.86
N GLU A 672 -23.34 30.05 19.73
CA GLU A 672 -24.68 29.54 19.36
C GLU A 672 -24.64 28.05 19.06
N GLN A 673 -23.57 27.56 18.42
CA GLN A 673 -23.40 26.16 18.12
C GLN A 673 -23.20 25.34 19.41
N ALA A 674 -22.38 25.83 20.34
CA ALA A 674 -22.20 25.21 21.67
C ALA A 674 -23.51 25.20 22.46
N ARG A 675 -24.26 26.31 22.46
CA ARG A 675 -25.56 26.42 23.12
C ARG A 675 -26.60 25.47 22.53
N ALA A 676 -26.62 25.29 21.20
CA ALA A 676 -27.53 24.37 20.54
C ALA A 676 -27.25 22.92 20.89
N LEU A 677 -25.98 22.53 20.96
CA LEU A 677 -25.57 21.20 21.42
C LEU A 677 -25.89 21.00 22.89
N GLY A 678 -25.58 21.97 23.76
CA GLY A 678 -25.90 21.91 25.19
C GLY A 678 -27.41 21.73 25.46
N LYS A 679 -28.25 22.46 24.71
CA LYS A 679 -29.71 22.27 24.79
C LYS A 679 -30.16 20.87 24.36
N SER A 680 -29.55 20.30 23.35
CA SER A 680 -29.84 18.94 22.90
C SER A 680 -29.36 17.91 23.90
N TRP A 681 -28.18 18.15 24.51
CA TRP A 681 -27.64 17.33 25.57
C TRP A 681 -28.55 17.27 26.80
N GLU A 682 -29.05 18.40 27.24
CA GLU A 682 -29.98 18.50 28.38
C GLU A 682 -31.33 17.79 28.13
N ARG A 683 -31.70 17.53 26.90
CA ARG A 683 -32.94 16.83 26.55
C ARG A 683 -32.79 15.31 26.44
N LEU A 684 -31.57 14.78 26.56
CA LEU A 684 -31.37 13.34 26.48
C LEU A 684 -32.02 12.63 27.68
N PRO A 685 -32.69 11.49 27.46
CA PRO A 685 -33.40 10.77 28.52
C PRO A 685 -32.45 10.04 29.47
N GLU A 686 -31.18 9.83 29.07
CA GLU A 686 -30.17 9.10 29.81
C GLU A 686 -29.20 10.07 30.48
N THR A 687 -28.87 9.83 31.73
CA THR A 687 -27.88 10.65 32.46
C THR A 687 -26.47 10.20 32.06
N PRO A 688 -25.60 11.10 31.56
CA PRO A 688 -24.23 10.73 31.18
C PRO A 688 -23.41 10.37 32.42
N ARG A 689 -22.56 9.36 32.32
CA ARG A 689 -21.74 8.84 33.40
C ARG A 689 -20.46 9.66 33.61
N HIS A 690 -20.02 10.37 32.56
CA HIS A 690 -18.77 11.15 32.61
C HIS A 690 -18.94 12.45 31.84
N GLN A 691 -18.01 13.37 32.04
CA GLN A 691 -17.95 14.65 31.34
C GLN A 691 -17.39 14.42 29.91
N ILE A 692 -18.04 15.03 28.93
CA ILE A 692 -17.62 14.98 27.52
C ILE A 692 -17.07 16.35 27.13
N GLU A 693 -15.91 16.34 26.47
CA GLU A 693 -15.30 17.53 25.90
C GLU A 693 -15.89 17.82 24.51
N PHE A 694 -16.46 18.99 24.32
CA PHE A 694 -16.94 19.44 23.01
C PHE A 694 -16.01 20.50 22.43
N VAL A 695 -15.37 20.22 21.30
CA VAL A 695 -14.41 21.11 20.65
C VAL A 695 -14.95 21.56 19.29
N ILE A 696 -14.95 22.87 19.08
CA ILE A 696 -15.25 23.48 17.79
C ILE A 696 -13.93 23.96 17.20
N VAL A 697 -13.61 23.50 16.00
CA VAL A 697 -12.39 23.89 15.25
C VAL A 697 -12.78 24.93 14.21
N GLU A 698 -12.22 26.12 14.30
CA GLU A 698 -12.39 27.19 13.31
C GLU A 698 -11.47 26.96 12.09
N PRO A 699 -11.78 27.53 10.91
CA PRO A 699 -10.97 27.35 9.70
C PRO A 699 -9.53 27.86 9.82
N ASP A 700 -9.28 28.82 10.71
CA ASP A 700 -7.94 29.35 11.04
C ASP A 700 -7.16 28.48 12.01
N GLY A 701 -7.75 27.37 12.49
CA GLY A 701 -7.16 26.45 13.43
C GLY A 701 -7.38 26.80 14.90
N LYS A 702 -8.14 27.86 15.22
CA LYS A 702 -8.51 28.20 16.58
C LYS A 702 -9.47 27.16 17.15
N LEU A 703 -9.32 26.85 18.44
CA LEU A 703 -10.09 25.85 19.17
C LEU A 703 -10.91 26.51 20.26
N ASP A 704 -12.20 26.24 20.26
CA ASP A 704 -13.07 26.60 21.36
C ASP A 704 -13.59 25.32 22.01
N THR A 705 -13.31 25.14 23.29
CA THR A 705 -13.61 23.94 24.06
C THR A 705 -14.68 24.20 25.08
N PHE A 706 -15.67 23.33 25.12
CA PHE A 706 -16.80 23.37 26.09
C PHE A 706 -16.90 21.98 26.73
N PHE A 707 -17.42 21.93 27.96
CA PHE A 707 -17.60 20.67 28.67
C PHE A 707 -19.10 20.39 28.88
N LEU A 708 -19.53 19.20 28.47
CA LEU A 708 -20.89 18.70 28.68
C LEU A 708 -20.85 17.70 29.83
N GLY A 709 -21.56 18.04 30.92
CA GLY A 709 -21.59 17.21 32.12
C GLY A 709 -22.98 16.61 32.39
N ALA A 710 -23.27 16.31 33.64
CA ALA A 710 -24.58 15.85 34.09
C ALA A 710 -25.68 16.89 33.79
N HIS A 711 -26.87 16.43 33.49
CA HIS A 711 -27.99 17.30 33.03
C HIS A 711 -28.46 18.33 34.08
N ALA A 712 -28.43 17.97 35.34
CA ALA A 712 -28.84 18.89 36.39
C ALA A 712 -27.66 19.19 37.31
N PRO A 713 -27.43 20.43 37.72
CA PRO A 713 -26.45 20.69 38.75
C PRO A 713 -26.87 19.96 40.03
N ASN A 714 -25.99 19.08 40.54
CA ASN A 714 -26.20 18.50 41.86
C ASN A 714 -25.90 19.62 42.86
N LEU A 715 -26.94 20.18 43.41
CA LEU A 715 -26.83 21.15 44.49
C LEU A 715 -26.44 20.41 45.78
N THR A 716 -25.33 20.81 46.37
CA THR A 716 -24.91 20.32 47.70
C THR A 716 -25.85 20.82 48.78
N GLU A 717 -25.79 20.24 49.98
CA GLU A 717 -26.58 20.74 51.11
C GLU A 717 -26.27 22.22 51.41
N ASP A 718 -25.01 22.60 51.22
CA ASP A 718 -24.56 23.99 51.41
C ASP A 718 -25.18 24.92 50.35
N ASP A 719 -25.28 24.48 49.10
CA ASP A 719 -25.93 25.25 48.02
C ASP A 719 -27.42 25.43 48.32
N ILE A 720 -28.07 24.36 48.77
CA ILE A 720 -29.49 24.39 49.16
C ILE A 720 -29.69 25.32 50.33
N ASP A 721 -28.81 25.26 51.34
CA ASP A 721 -28.84 26.16 52.51
C ASP A 721 -28.60 27.63 52.12
N LEU A 722 -27.65 27.86 51.19
CA LEU A 722 -27.43 29.20 50.62
C LEU A 722 -28.68 29.74 49.92
N ILE A 723 -29.33 28.93 49.11
CA ILE A 723 -30.58 29.27 48.41
C ILE A 723 -31.68 29.60 49.46
N HIS A 724 -31.76 28.79 50.53
CA HIS A 724 -32.68 29.04 51.62
C HIS A 724 -32.40 30.36 52.39
N ARG A 725 -31.14 30.63 52.71
CA ARG A 725 -30.74 31.89 53.34
C ARG A 725 -31.11 33.10 52.49
N ILE A 726 -30.82 33.08 51.21
CA ILE A 726 -31.19 34.13 50.25
C ILE A 726 -32.71 34.25 50.14
N TRP A 727 -33.42 33.13 50.05
CA TRP A 727 -34.87 33.12 50.00
C TRP A 727 -35.53 33.75 51.24
N VAL A 728 -35.04 33.43 52.43
CA VAL A 728 -35.50 34.02 53.68
C VAL A 728 -35.25 35.55 53.73
N GLN A 729 -34.10 36.01 53.27
CA GLN A 729 -33.80 37.42 53.17
C GLN A 729 -34.72 38.19 52.25
N VAL A 730 -34.94 37.63 51.03
CA VAL A 730 -35.80 38.23 50.00
C VAL A 730 -37.26 38.21 50.46
N SER A 731 -37.74 37.14 51.13
CA SER A 731 -39.09 37.04 51.66
C SER A 731 -39.43 37.97 52.82
N LYS A 732 -38.39 38.48 53.49
CA LYS A 732 -38.58 39.51 54.60
C LYS A 732 -38.74 40.91 54.03
N SER A 733 -38.63 41.14 52.73
CA SER A 733 -38.83 42.47 52.13
C SER A 733 -40.34 42.81 52.07
N PRO A 734 -40.66 44.12 52.35
CA PRO A 734 -42.06 44.53 52.48
C PRO A 734 -42.91 44.46 51.19
N THR A 735 -42.32 44.24 50.07
CA THR A 735 -43.03 43.96 48.85
C THR A 735 -43.48 42.47 48.83
N ARG A 736 -44.64 42.22 49.32
CA ARG A 736 -45.31 40.88 49.40
C ARG A 736 -45.47 40.17 48.05
N GLN A 737 -44.37 39.84 47.33
CA GLN A 737 -44.38 38.88 46.22
C GLN A 737 -44.15 37.50 46.79
N LYS A 738 -44.96 36.52 46.39
CA LYS A 738 -44.68 35.10 46.66
C LYS A 738 -43.44 34.66 45.90
N VAL A 739 -42.24 34.82 46.51
CA VAL A 739 -40.96 34.40 45.94
C VAL A 739 -40.74 32.92 46.26
N HIS A 740 -40.48 32.13 45.27
CA HIS A 740 -40.13 30.72 45.38
C HIS A 740 -38.61 30.53 45.28
N HIS A 741 -38.04 29.43 45.81
CA HIS A 741 -36.60 29.09 45.68
C HIS A 741 -36.15 29.14 44.23
N ARG A 742 -36.98 28.64 43.32
CA ARG A 742 -36.73 28.72 41.86
C ARG A 742 -36.56 30.17 41.36
N ASP A 743 -37.20 31.10 41.94
CA ASP A 743 -37.13 32.52 41.53
C ASP A 743 -35.80 33.13 42.02
N VAL A 744 -35.31 32.72 43.19
CA VAL A 744 -33.98 33.09 43.72
C VAL A 744 -32.91 32.62 42.75
N VAL A 745 -32.91 31.36 42.38
CA VAL A 745 -31.96 30.79 41.42
C VAL A 745 -32.04 31.52 40.09
N ARG A 746 -33.24 31.75 39.54
CA ARG A 746 -33.45 32.49 38.31
C ARG A 746 -32.90 33.91 38.33
N VAL A 747 -33.12 34.63 39.42
CA VAL A 747 -32.61 35.99 39.56
C VAL A 747 -31.09 35.99 39.71
N ALA A 748 -30.52 35.03 40.45
CA ALA A 748 -29.07 34.87 40.58
C ALA A 748 -28.42 34.60 39.22
N LEU A 749 -28.94 33.65 38.43
CA LEU A 749 -28.44 33.34 37.10
C LEU A 749 -28.57 34.51 36.11
N ASN A 750 -29.71 35.22 36.11
CA ASN A 750 -29.88 36.41 35.27
C ASN A 750 -28.97 37.58 35.68
N ARG A 751 -28.59 37.67 36.94
CA ARG A 751 -27.61 38.65 37.42
C ARG A 751 -26.21 38.26 37.00
N LEU A 752 -25.82 37.03 37.19
CA LEU A 752 -24.55 36.48 36.76
C LEU A 752 -24.37 36.66 35.24
N GLU A 753 -25.38 36.38 34.40
CA GLU A 753 -25.31 36.60 32.94
C GLU A 753 -25.07 38.10 32.61
N ARG A 754 -25.63 39.03 33.36
CA ARG A 754 -25.37 40.47 33.17
C ARG A 754 -23.98 40.87 33.61
N ASP A 755 -23.54 40.33 34.73
CA ASP A 755 -22.22 40.64 35.29
C ASP A 755 -21.08 40.08 34.39
N LEU A 756 -21.25 38.91 33.81
CA LEU A 756 -20.32 38.32 32.82
C LEU A 756 -20.13 39.18 31.55
N LYS A 757 -21.13 39.97 31.15
CA LYS A 757 -21.05 40.91 30.01
C LYS A 757 -20.25 42.15 30.28
N GLY A 758 -19.94 42.48 31.54
CA GLY A 758 -19.32 43.77 31.91
C GLY A 758 -18.10 43.73 32.82
N ARG A 759 -17.73 42.60 33.41
CA ARG A 759 -16.69 42.52 34.47
C ARG A 759 -15.80 41.30 34.29
N SER A 760 -14.48 41.52 34.25
CA SER A 760 -13.47 40.45 34.23
C SER A 760 -13.25 39.74 35.56
N ASP A 761 -13.72 40.32 36.67
CA ASP A 761 -13.59 39.78 38.03
C ASP A 761 -14.46 38.55 38.29
N VAL A 762 -15.62 38.46 37.65
CA VAL A 762 -16.49 37.26 37.71
C VAL A 762 -15.78 36.01 37.14
N MET A 763 -14.95 36.16 36.11
CA MET A 763 -14.16 35.05 35.56
C MET A 763 -13.09 34.57 36.54
N LEU A 764 -12.60 35.45 37.41
CA LEU A 764 -11.63 35.10 38.44
C LEU A 764 -12.26 34.19 39.52
N ASP A 765 -13.55 34.35 39.79
CA ASP A 765 -14.26 33.50 40.75
C ASP A 765 -14.44 32.06 40.21
N PHE A 766 -14.69 31.89 38.93
CA PHE A 766 -14.67 30.58 38.31
C PHE A 766 -13.30 29.94 38.34
N TYR A 767 -12.21 30.71 38.09
CA TYR A 767 -10.84 30.22 38.18
C TYR A 767 -10.50 29.75 39.61
N LYS A 768 -10.98 30.44 40.64
CA LYS A 768 -10.79 30.02 42.05
C LYS A 768 -11.53 28.72 42.36
N LEU A 769 -12.73 28.52 41.83
CA LEU A 769 -13.49 27.27 41.96
C LEU A 769 -12.75 26.08 41.33
N GLU A 770 -12.15 26.25 40.17
CA GLU A 770 -11.41 25.20 39.45
C GLU A 770 -10.14 24.75 40.21
N HIS A 771 -9.52 25.67 41.00
CA HIS A 771 -8.31 25.43 41.78
C HIS A 771 -8.57 25.18 43.25
N SER A 772 -9.82 25.12 43.69
CA SER A 772 -10.22 24.77 45.03
C SER A 772 -10.23 23.24 45.22
N PRO A 773 -9.74 22.70 46.33
CA PRO A 773 -9.82 21.27 46.57
C PRO A 773 -11.29 20.83 46.63
N PRO A 774 -11.60 19.62 46.11
CA PRO A 774 -12.98 19.10 46.09
C PRO A 774 -13.54 19.07 47.52
N PRO A 775 -14.84 19.39 47.67
CA PRO A 775 -15.49 19.33 48.97
C PRO A 775 -15.37 17.96 49.62
N ALA A 776 -15.28 17.93 50.94
CA ALA A 776 -14.87 16.77 51.76
C ALA A 776 -15.87 15.58 51.80
N GLU A 777 -16.88 15.55 50.98
CA GLU A 777 -17.95 14.54 51.03
C GLU A 777 -17.65 13.19 50.37
N ALA A 778 -16.47 12.89 49.89
CA ALA A 778 -16.12 11.59 49.28
C ALA A 778 -15.35 10.64 50.22
N ARG A 779 -15.27 10.90 51.50
CA ARG A 779 -14.76 9.94 52.50
C ARG A 779 -15.93 9.19 53.17
N GLY A 780 -16.64 8.38 52.38
CA GLY A 780 -17.50 7.35 52.96
C GLY A 780 -16.68 6.38 53.78
N GLU A 781 -17.13 6.18 55.00
CA GLU A 781 -16.63 5.27 56.03
C GLU A 781 -16.22 3.92 55.46
N LYS A 782 -14.96 3.61 55.55
CA LYS A 782 -14.51 2.21 55.48
C LYS A 782 -14.95 1.54 56.76
N GLY A 783 -16.04 0.77 56.69
CA GLY A 783 -16.41 -0.15 57.73
C GLY A 783 -15.30 -1.16 58.01
N ASP A 784 -14.84 -1.16 59.22
CA ASP A 784 -14.07 -2.22 59.83
C ASP A 784 -14.83 -3.54 59.75
N GLY A 785 -14.14 -4.57 59.37
CA GLY A 785 -14.63 -5.87 59.83
C GLY A 785 -14.30 -7.06 58.89
N VAL A 786 -13.52 -7.90 59.44
CA VAL A 786 -13.43 -9.37 59.24
C VAL A 786 -12.36 -9.88 58.29
N ARG A 787 -11.25 -10.30 58.87
CA ARG A 787 -10.34 -11.30 58.32
C ARG A 787 -10.99 -12.67 58.35
N PRO A 788 -10.97 -13.49 57.35
CA PRO A 788 -11.11 -14.93 57.45
C PRO A 788 -9.75 -15.62 57.58
N LYS A 789 -9.78 -16.68 58.30
CA LYS A 789 -8.70 -17.65 58.58
C LYS A 789 -8.28 -18.40 57.29
#